data_0a9417b026917838ccad364353a58130
#
_entry.id   0a9417b026917838ccad364353a58130
#
_cell.length_a   1.000
_cell.length_b   1.000
_cell.length_c   1.000
_cell.angle_alpha   90.00
_cell.angle_beta   90.00
_cell.angle_gamma   90.00
#
_symmetry.space_group_name_H-M   'P 1'
#
loop_
_entity.id
_entity.type
_entity.pdbx_description
1 polymer ?
#
loop_
_entity_poly.entity_id
_entity_poly.type
_entity_poly.pdbx_seq_one_letter_code
_entity_poly.pdbx_strand_id
1 'polypeptide(L)'
;MEKSNKILSDITVYMKYAKFVPELNRRETWSELVDRNKAMHVKKYPKLEKQIDEAYELVYDKKILPSMRSLQFGGKSIEISPNRVYNCAYLPIDSVDSFNEIMFLLLGGTGVGYSVQNHHVSQLPSISKPHSKRTKRFLIGDSIEGWADAIKVLMKSYMGDKRNSKVDFDYSDIRPKGAQLVTSGGKAPGPQPLKECVFNITAVLDSKKDGENLTTVETHDIVCHIADAVLAGGIRRAALIALFSADDDDMISCKSGSWWESNPQRGRANNSAVLMRHKVTEEFFMNLWKRVELSNAGEPGIYFNNDKDWGTNPCCFSGDTIVATADGRNGVTIAQLAEESQGKESFPVYSAREKYTNKIFVYDNKFQGWKSEIKQAVAYHNGYKETVEVCLSDGSKFKCTDDHRLALPSGGWVEAKDSVGLELEKFFSFSNKNNKKSYRHINSKSNGYSKQYRMMWEFHNGSYNNSRNIDHIDEDSTNDKLENLELILAKDNLKKRALNMNGMGNPVHKLNKRHRQLIGSRNSIAANGKRWGWSTDKIEKTLIDWNRKHKEEYDSYAKEDINVDLSEAVYVTELVYTGEKEDVYDLTVEDNENFYILTKTDDDNYLNSSGVLVHNCEIALRPFQFCNLCEVNASNIESQEDLNNRVKHAAFIGTLQAGYTEFHYLRSIWRETTEKDALIGVSMTGIGSGAVLNYDMTEAAEVVNKENSRVAKLIGINAAARTTTVKPAGTTSLALGTSSGIHAWHNDYYIRRIRVGKNESMYQYLSKNHPELVEDEYFRPHDTAVISIPQKAPKGSILRDESPFDLLERIKKVAQEWVVPGHRKGSN
;
A
#
# COMPACT_ATOMS: atom_id res chain seq x y z
N MET A 1 -16.63 -15.80 -22.48
CA MET A 1 -15.42 -16.39 -21.82
C MET A 1 -14.86 -17.48 -22.72
N GLU A 2 -13.59 -17.45 -23.06
CA GLU A 2 -12.89 -18.49 -23.82
C GLU A 2 -13.06 -19.86 -23.14
N LYS A 3 -13.16 -20.94 -23.93
CA LYS A 3 -13.43 -22.29 -23.39
C LYS A 3 -12.41 -22.75 -22.34
N SER A 4 -11.13 -22.45 -22.56
CA SER A 4 -10.05 -22.78 -21.62
C SER A 4 -10.17 -22.01 -20.30
N ASN A 5 -10.46 -20.71 -20.34
CA ASN A 5 -10.67 -19.88 -19.16
C ASN A 5 -11.94 -20.31 -18.39
N LYS A 6 -12.98 -20.77 -19.11
CA LYS A 6 -14.17 -21.34 -18.48
C LYS A 6 -13.86 -22.62 -17.72
N ILE A 7 -13.06 -23.53 -18.28
CA ILE A 7 -12.64 -24.77 -17.59
C ILE A 7 -11.89 -24.41 -16.29
N LEU A 8 -10.94 -23.49 -16.34
CA LEU A 8 -10.21 -23.02 -15.16
C LEU A 8 -11.14 -22.38 -14.13
N SER A 9 -12.10 -21.56 -14.59
CA SER A 9 -13.12 -20.94 -13.73
C SER A 9 -13.95 -22.01 -13.01
N ASP A 10 -14.46 -22.98 -13.74
CA ASP A 10 -15.31 -24.04 -13.18
C ASP A 10 -14.55 -24.94 -12.19
N ILE A 11 -13.29 -25.28 -12.49
CA ILE A 11 -12.40 -26.00 -11.55
C ILE A 11 -12.18 -25.17 -10.28
N THR A 12 -11.91 -23.86 -10.42
CA THR A 12 -11.67 -22.97 -9.30
C THR A 12 -12.91 -22.84 -8.40
N VAL A 13 -14.09 -22.67 -9.03
CA VAL A 13 -15.37 -22.62 -8.31
C VAL A 13 -15.60 -23.92 -7.53
N TYR A 14 -15.45 -25.06 -8.21
CA TYR A 14 -15.64 -26.38 -7.63
C TYR A 14 -14.71 -26.62 -6.43
N MET A 15 -13.42 -26.31 -6.57
CA MET A 15 -12.42 -26.59 -5.53
C MET A 15 -12.47 -25.61 -4.35
N LYS A 16 -12.81 -24.34 -4.58
CA LYS A 16 -12.63 -23.26 -3.59
C LYS A 16 -13.92 -22.72 -2.98
N TYR A 17 -15.05 -22.80 -3.68
CA TYR A 17 -16.31 -22.15 -3.30
C TYR A 17 -17.47 -23.10 -3.09
N ALA A 18 -17.58 -24.15 -3.91
CA ALA A 18 -18.70 -25.08 -3.91
C ALA A 18 -18.70 -25.96 -2.65
N LYS A 19 -19.84 -26.00 -1.94
CA LYS A 19 -20.07 -26.92 -0.82
C LYS A 19 -20.40 -28.32 -1.31
N PHE A 20 -20.12 -29.34 -0.48
CA PHE A 20 -20.53 -30.70 -0.76
C PHE A 20 -22.01 -30.89 -0.40
N VAL A 21 -22.80 -31.43 -1.32
CA VAL A 21 -24.24 -31.73 -1.18
C VAL A 21 -24.37 -33.25 -0.97
N PRO A 22 -24.61 -33.70 0.28
CA PRO A 22 -24.59 -35.13 0.60
C PRO A 22 -25.63 -35.93 -0.18
N GLU A 23 -26.81 -35.34 -0.37
CA GLU A 23 -27.96 -35.98 -1.03
C GLU A 23 -27.68 -36.30 -2.50
N LEU A 24 -26.81 -35.46 -3.14
CA LEU A 24 -26.44 -35.63 -4.54
C LEU A 24 -25.05 -36.26 -4.70
N ASN A 25 -24.37 -36.52 -3.62
CA ASN A 25 -22.99 -37.04 -3.57
C ASN A 25 -22.02 -36.25 -4.48
N ARG A 26 -22.19 -34.90 -4.58
CA ARG A 26 -21.36 -34.00 -5.36
C ARG A 26 -21.26 -32.61 -4.71
N ARG A 27 -20.38 -31.80 -5.21
CA ARG A 27 -20.34 -30.37 -4.84
C ARG A 27 -21.40 -29.58 -5.63
N GLU A 28 -21.75 -28.41 -5.09
CA GLU A 28 -22.62 -27.43 -5.73
C GLU A 28 -22.14 -27.07 -7.13
N THR A 29 -23.08 -26.84 -8.04
CA THR A 29 -22.86 -26.11 -9.30
C THR A 29 -22.72 -24.62 -9.02
N TRP A 30 -22.33 -23.83 -10.05
CA TRP A 30 -22.26 -22.39 -9.95
C TRP A 30 -23.60 -21.77 -9.56
N SER A 31 -24.69 -22.18 -10.22
CA SER A 31 -26.05 -21.66 -9.94
C SER A 31 -26.47 -21.97 -8.50
N GLU A 32 -26.33 -23.22 -8.04
CA GLU A 32 -26.69 -23.62 -6.68
C GLU A 32 -25.89 -22.84 -5.60
N LEU A 33 -24.61 -22.57 -5.87
CA LEU A 33 -23.78 -21.75 -5.00
C LEU A 33 -24.27 -20.29 -4.93
N VAL A 34 -24.63 -19.70 -6.08
CA VAL A 34 -25.18 -18.33 -6.20
C VAL A 34 -26.55 -18.26 -5.52
N ASP A 35 -27.43 -19.25 -5.76
CA ASP A 35 -28.75 -19.36 -5.11
C ASP A 35 -28.64 -19.37 -3.60
N ARG A 36 -27.73 -20.18 -3.05
CA ARG A 36 -27.47 -20.24 -1.62
C ARG A 36 -27.05 -18.90 -1.03
N ASN A 37 -26.19 -18.18 -1.75
CA ASN A 37 -25.70 -16.87 -1.31
C ASN A 37 -26.80 -15.81 -1.39
N LYS A 38 -27.57 -15.79 -2.51
CA LYS A 38 -28.73 -14.91 -2.73
C LYS A 38 -29.79 -15.11 -1.62
N ALA A 39 -30.19 -16.35 -1.39
CA ALA A 39 -31.21 -16.70 -0.38
C ALA A 39 -30.84 -16.20 1.02
N MET A 40 -29.57 -16.22 1.39
CA MET A 40 -29.09 -15.67 2.65
C MET A 40 -29.37 -14.17 2.76
N HIS A 41 -29.13 -13.38 1.69
CA HIS A 41 -29.40 -11.95 1.70
C HIS A 41 -30.91 -11.63 1.67
N VAL A 42 -31.70 -12.37 0.88
CA VAL A 42 -33.17 -12.22 0.87
C VAL A 42 -33.74 -12.50 2.25
N LYS A 43 -33.27 -13.57 2.94
CA LYS A 43 -33.70 -13.90 4.30
C LYS A 43 -33.43 -12.77 5.29
N LYS A 44 -32.27 -12.10 5.21
CA LYS A 44 -31.92 -10.97 6.09
C LYS A 44 -32.64 -9.68 5.73
N TYR A 45 -32.84 -9.43 4.45
CA TYR A 45 -33.39 -8.19 3.89
C TYR A 45 -34.61 -8.45 2.96
N PRO A 46 -35.70 -9.05 3.47
CA PRO A 46 -36.82 -9.51 2.61
C PRO A 46 -37.51 -8.35 1.85
N LYS A 47 -37.48 -7.12 2.39
CA LYS A 47 -38.02 -5.94 1.71
C LYS A 47 -37.20 -5.51 0.47
N LEU A 48 -36.01 -6.03 0.31
CA LEU A 48 -35.10 -5.73 -0.81
C LEU A 48 -35.00 -6.89 -1.82
N GLU A 49 -35.83 -7.95 -1.71
CA GLU A 49 -35.78 -9.17 -2.50
C GLU A 49 -35.66 -8.85 -4.01
N LYS A 50 -36.51 -8.00 -4.55
CA LYS A 50 -36.48 -7.62 -5.98
C LYS A 50 -35.12 -7.00 -6.37
N GLN A 51 -34.57 -6.10 -5.56
CA GLN A 51 -33.26 -5.48 -5.84
C GLN A 51 -32.11 -6.48 -5.69
N ILE A 52 -32.26 -7.45 -4.78
CA ILE A 52 -31.30 -8.55 -4.62
C ILE A 52 -31.34 -9.44 -5.85
N ASP A 53 -32.53 -9.80 -6.36
CA ASP A 53 -32.68 -10.59 -7.58
C ASP A 53 -31.99 -9.89 -8.76
N GLU A 54 -32.28 -8.60 -9.00
CA GLU A 54 -31.64 -7.80 -10.05
C GLU A 54 -30.09 -7.79 -9.94
N ALA A 55 -29.55 -7.64 -8.74
CA ALA A 55 -28.11 -7.65 -8.54
C ALA A 55 -27.50 -9.05 -8.77
N TYR A 56 -28.23 -10.11 -8.41
CA TYR A 56 -27.74 -11.48 -8.56
C TYR A 56 -27.80 -12.01 -9.99
N GLU A 57 -28.58 -11.43 -10.89
CA GLU A 57 -28.49 -11.72 -12.34
C GLU A 57 -27.04 -11.43 -12.83
N LEU A 58 -26.44 -10.34 -12.39
CA LEU A 58 -25.04 -10.03 -12.74
C LEU A 58 -24.04 -10.99 -12.09
N VAL A 59 -24.38 -11.58 -10.93
CA VAL A 59 -23.55 -12.61 -10.27
C VAL A 59 -23.61 -13.93 -11.04
N TYR A 60 -24.81 -14.38 -11.48
CA TYR A 60 -24.94 -15.57 -12.30
C TYR A 60 -24.12 -15.49 -13.57
N ASP A 61 -24.12 -14.31 -14.22
CA ASP A 61 -23.38 -14.01 -15.44
C ASP A 61 -21.86 -13.80 -15.20
N LYS A 62 -21.40 -13.90 -13.94
CA LYS A 62 -20.00 -13.62 -13.56
C LYS A 62 -19.52 -12.20 -13.98
N LYS A 63 -20.43 -11.23 -14.03
CA LYS A 63 -20.13 -9.80 -14.25
C LYS A 63 -19.68 -9.12 -12.97
N ILE A 64 -20.24 -9.54 -11.82
CA ILE A 64 -19.80 -9.14 -10.48
C ILE A 64 -19.74 -10.36 -9.56
N LEU A 65 -18.99 -10.24 -8.45
CA LEU A 65 -18.99 -11.22 -7.38
C LEU A 65 -19.20 -10.55 -6.02
N PRO A 66 -20.01 -11.15 -5.13
CA PRO A 66 -19.98 -10.88 -3.70
C PRO A 66 -18.57 -11.14 -3.12
N SER A 67 -18.35 -10.79 -1.87
CA SER A 67 -17.14 -11.20 -1.17
C SER A 67 -16.85 -12.69 -1.39
N MET A 68 -15.58 -13.00 -1.68
CA MET A 68 -15.13 -14.39 -1.78
C MET A 68 -15.56 -15.23 -0.58
N ARG A 69 -15.55 -14.63 0.61
CA ARG A 69 -16.00 -15.27 1.84
C ARG A 69 -17.51 -15.46 1.88
N SER A 70 -18.26 -14.46 1.38
CA SER A 70 -19.71 -14.56 1.24
C SER A 70 -20.10 -15.72 0.32
N LEU A 71 -19.46 -15.87 -0.83
CA LEU A 71 -19.68 -16.99 -1.75
C LEU A 71 -19.32 -18.34 -1.10
N GLN A 72 -18.16 -18.43 -0.44
CA GLN A 72 -17.67 -19.66 0.18
C GLN A 72 -18.56 -20.12 1.34
N PHE A 73 -18.93 -19.20 2.25
CA PHE A 73 -19.62 -19.51 3.50
C PHE A 73 -21.10 -19.15 3.53
N GLY A 74 -21.65 -18.53 2.49
CA GLY A 74 -23.04 -18.09 2.42
C GLY A 74 -24.06 -19.11 2.95
N GLY A 75 -25.21 -18.63 3.40
CA GLY A 75 -26.26 -19.38 4.06
C GLY A 75 -25.96 -19.63 5.55
N LYS A 76 -26.33 -20.78 6.08
CA LYS A 76 -26.30 -21.12 7.51
C LYS A 76 -24.97 -20.78 8.21
N SER A 77 -23.83 -20.88 7.51
CA SER A 77 -22.52 -20.62 8.11
C SER A 77 -22.32 -19.14 8.47
N ILE A 78 -22.76 -18.21 7.62
CA ILE A 78 -22.73 -16.76 7.89
C ILE A 78 -23.89 -16.35 8.80
N GLU A 79 -25.06 -16.98 8.68
CA GLU A 79 -26.19 -16.71 9.57
C GLU A 79 -25.86 -17.02 11.05
N ILE A 80 -25.07 -18.07 11.31
CA ILE A 80 -24.61 -18.44 12.67
C ILE A 80 -23.43 -17.58 13.09
N SER A 81 -22.50 -17.28 12.17
CA SER A 81 -21.23 -16.62 12.45
C SER A 81 -20.96 -15.51 11.41
N PRO A 82 -21.57 -14.33 11.58
CA PRO A 82 -21.56 -13.24 10.59
C PRO A 82 -20.15 -12.71 10.23
N ASN A 83 -19.18 -12.80 11.12
CA ASN A 83 -17.79 -12.45 10.86
C ASN A 83 -17.21 -13.17 9.62
N ARG A 84 -17.78 -14.30 9.21
CA ARG A 84 -17.35 -15.09 8.04
C ARG A 84 -17.64 -14.40 6.70
N VAL A 85 -18.36 -13.27 6.67
CA VAL A 85 -18.57 -12.50 5.45
C VAL A 85 -17.35 -11.63 5.12
N TYR A 86 -16.54 -11.31 6.14
CA TYR A 86 -15.42 -10.38 6.06
C TYR A 86 -14.13 -11.08 5.63
N ASN A 87 -13.32 -10.34 4.85
CA ASN A 87 -12.06 -10.83 4.29
C ASN A 87 -10.89 -10.62 5.25
N CYS A 88 -10.81 -9.43 5.88
CA CYS A 88 -9.70 -8.98 6.69
C CYS A 88 -10.18 -8.44 8.03
N ALA A 89 -9.35 -8.62 9.07
CA ALA A 89 -9.54 -8.09 10.41
C ALA A 89 -8.19 -7.66 11.00
N TYR A 90 -8.22 -6.72 11.93
CA TYR A 90 -7.04 -6.29 12.68
C TYR A 90 -7.37 -6.12 14.16
N LEU A 91 -6.46 -6.57 15.06
CA LEU A 91 -6.58 -6.38 16.52
C LEU A 91 -5.21 -6.27 17.22
N PRO A 92 -5.11 -5.48 18.31
CA PRO A 92 -3.98 -5.54 19.23
C PRO A 92 -4.05 -6.76 20.16
N ILE A 93 -2.91 -7.27 20.61
CA ILE A 93 -2.83 -8.27 21.69
C ILE A 93 -2.68 -7.53 23.03
N ASP A 94 -3.77 -6.97 23.49
CA ASP A 94 -3.89 -6.14 24.68
C ASP A 94 -4.68 -6.83 25.84
N SER A 95 -5.22 -7.99 25.56
CA SER A 95 -6.10 -8.73 26.46
C SER A 95 -5.96 -10.23 26.25
N VAL A 96 -6.22 -11.01 27.31
CA VAL A 96 -6.25 -12.48 27.23
C VAL A 96 -7.27 -12.96 26.19
N ASP A 97 -8.36 -12.22 25.99
CA ASP A 97 -9.39 -12.56 25.02
C ASP A 97 -8.90 -12.36 23.55
N SER A 98 -7.83 -11.62 23.29
CA SER A 98 -7.27 -11.45 21.94
C SER A 98 -6.81 -12.78 21.33
N PHE A 99 -6.25 -13.71 22.12
CA PHE A 99 -5.78 -15.00 21.63
C PHE A 99 -6.90 -15.91 21.13
N ASN A 100 -8.00 -16.01 21.86
CA ASN A 100 -9.13 -16.81 21.41
C ASN A 100 -9.89 -16.14 20.26
N GLU A 101 -9.93 -14.82 20.21
CA GLU A 101 -10.49 -14.09 19.06
C GLU A 101 -9.69 -14.37 17.78
N ILE A 102 -8.36 -14.42 17.83
CA ILE A 102 -7.51 -14.82 16.69
C ILE A 102 -7.83 -16.24 16.23
N MET A 103 -7.91 -17.22 17.14
CA MET A 103 -8.29 -18.60 16.81
C MET A 103 -9.66 -18.62 16.11
N PHE A 104 -10.64 -17.93 16.66
CA PHE A 104 -11.99 -17.84 16.13
C PHE A 104 -12.02 -17.20 14.71
N LEU A 105 -11.31 -16.09 14.52
CA LEU A 105 -11.22 -15.38 13.25
C LEU A 105 -10.55 -16.22 12.16
N LEU A 106 -9.42 -16.84 12.47
CA LEU A 106 -8.69 -17.70 11.54
C LEU A 106 -9.51 -18.95 11.15
N LEU A 107 -10.18 -19.61 12.12
CA LEU A 107 -11.11 -20.70 11.85
C LEU A 107 -12.35 -20.22 11.08
N GLY A 108 -12.77 -18.98 11.28
CA GLY A 108 -13.76 -18.26 10.46
C GLY A 108 -13.31 -18.05 9.02
N GLY A 109 -12.02 -18.07 8.75
CA GLY A 109 -11.41 -17.90 7.42
C GLY A 109 -11.00 -16.45 7.11
N THR A 110 -11.04 -15.55 8.09
CA THR A 110 -10.60 -14.15 7.97
C THR A 110 -9.07 -14.10 8.01
N GLY A 111 -8.45 -13.25 7.18
CA GLY A 111 -7.04 -12.86 7.30
C GLY A 111 -6.88 -11.90 8.47
N VAL A 112 -5.91 -12.13 9.36
CA VAL A 112 -5.78 -11.39 10.61
C VAL A 112 -4.46 -10.64 10.68
N GLY A 113 -4.53 -9.30 10.74
CA GLY A 113 -3.45 -8.47 11.24
C GLY A 113 -3.52 -8.39 12.76
N TYR A 114 -2.40 -8.48 13.45
CA TYR A 114 -2.36 -8.32 14.89
C TYR A 114 -1.13 -7.53 15.34
N SER A 115 -1.27 -6.85 16.48
CA SER A 115 -0.16 -6.07 17.04
C SER A 115 0.34 -6.70 18.33
N VAL A 116 1.65 -6.97 18.35
CA VAL A 116 2.43 -7.32 19.55
C VAL A 116 3.35 -6.16 19.97
N GLN A 117 2.98 -4.92 19.66
CA GLN A 117 3.74 -3.76 20.12
C GLN A 117 3.83 -3.72 21.65
N ASN A 118 4.95 -3.24 22.18
CA ASN A 118 5.23 -3.21 23.62
C ASN A 118 4.07 -2.62 24.46
N HIS A 119 3.45 -1.54 24.01
CA HIS A 119 2.35 -0.89 24.73
C HIS A 119 1.04 -1.69 24.74
N HIS A 120 0.87 -2.63 23.80
CA HIS A 120 -0.26 -3.58 23.79
C HIS A 120 0.05 -4.77 24.71
N VAL A 121 1.19 -5.45 24.48
CA VAL A 121 1.56 -6.66 25.25
C VAL A 121 1.73 -6.37 26.75
N SER A 122 2.19 -5.17 27.11
CA SER A 122 2.31 -4.73 28.50
C SER A 122 0.97 -4.64 29.26
N GLN A 123 -0.16 -4.65 28.57
CA GLN A 123 -1.49 -4.68 29.16
C GLN A 123 -1.93 -6.10 29.57
N LEU A 124 -1.24 -7.13 29.08
CA LEU A 124 -1.53 -8.51 29.47
C LEU A 124 -1.22 -8.74 30.96
N PRO A 125 -2.06 -9.51 31.67
CA PRO A 125 -1.77 -9.89 33.06
C PRO A 125 -0.49 -10.70 33.16
N SER A 126 0.24 -10.55 34.27
CA SER A 126 1.40 -11.41 34.57
C SER A 126 0.99 -12.88 34.74
N ILE A 127 1.93 -13.77 34.49
CA ILE A 127 1.74 -15.23 34.63
C ILE A 127 1.52 -15.57 36.08
N SER A 128 0.49 -16.38 36.32
CA SER A 128 0.20 -17.04 37.58
C SER A 128 -0.06 -18.52 37.31
N LYS A 129 0.93 -19.37 37.55
CA LYS A 129 0.87 -20.80 37.21
C LYS A 129 -0.26 -21.50 37.94
N PRO A 130 -1.01 -22.41 37.28
CA PRO A 130 -2.10 -23.11 37.90
C PRO A 130 -1.60 -24.10 38.98
N HIS A 131 -2.28 -24.13 40.13
CA HIS A 131 -1.94 -25.05 41.22
C HIS A 131 -2.16 -26.51 40.84
N SER A 132 -1.13 -27.34 40.90
CA SER A 132 -1.13 -28.73 40.51
C SER A 132 -2.16 -29.62 41.31
N LYS A 133 -2.58 -29.17 42.50
CA LYS A 133 -3.55 -29.90 43.38
C LYS A 133 -5.01 -29.68 42.95
N ARG A 134 -5.32 -28.80 41.98
CA ARG A 134 -6.69 -28.54 41.50
C ARG A 134 -6.73 -28.68 39.99
N THR A 135 -7.24 -29.83 39.53
CA THR A 135 -7.44 -30.06 38.08
C THR A 135 -8.94 -29.96 37.78
N LYS A 136 -9.25 -29.19 36.70
CA LYS A 136 -10.60 -29.12 36.13
C LYS A 136 -10.58 -29.73 34.75
N ARG A 137 -11.46 -30.70 34.50
CA ARG A 137 -11.70 -31.22 33.15
C ARG A 137 -12.46 -30.18 32.33
N PHE A 138 -12.00 -29.91 31.09
CA PHE A 138 -12.66 -29.08 30.12
C PHE A 138 -12.91 -29.87 28.84
N LEU A 139 -14.19 -30.19 28.57
CA LEU A 139 -14.62 -30.85 27.34
C LEU A 139 -14.65 -29.81 26.21
N ILE A 140 -13.88 -30.04 25.14
CA ILE A 140 -13.79 -29.16 24.01
C ILE A 140 -14.88 -29.51 22.99
N GLY A 141 -15.80 -28.57 22.75
CA GLY A 141 -16.85 -28.74 21.74
C GLY A 141 -16.30 -28.81 20.32
N ASP A 142 -16.96 -29.64 19.49
CA ASP A 142 -16.60 -29.79 18.05
C ASP A 142 -17.10 -28.63 17.18
N SER A 143 -16.63 -27.42 17.49
CA SER A 143 -16.97 -26.16 16.79
C SER A 143 -15.78 -25.20 16.78
N ILE A 144 -15.86 -24.13 15.98
CA ILE A 144 -14.83 -23.08 15.98
C ILE A 144 -14.79 -22.34 17.32
N GLU A 145 -15.95 -22.16 17.95
CA GLU A 145 -16.09 -21.60 19.30
C GLU A 145 -15.43 -22.50 20.34
N GLY A 146 -15.66 -23.80 20.27
CA GLY A 146 -15.09 -24.78 21.19
C GLY A 146 -13.56 -24.84 21.15
N TRP A 147 -12.97 -24.71 19.94
CA TRP A 147 -11.51 -24.60 19.77
C TRP A 147 -10.98 -23.27 20.31
N ALA A 148 -11.68 -22.17 20.04
CA ALA A 148 -11.31 -20.86 20.55
C ALA A 148 -11.46 -20.81 22.10
N ASP A 149 -12.51 -21.41 22.66
CA ASP A 149 -12.70 -21.53 24.11
C ASP A 149 -11.61 -22.36 24.80
N ALA A 150 -11.08 -23.39 24.12
CA ALA A 150 -9.94 -24.13 24.65
C ALA A 150 -8.71 -23.20 24.85
N ILE A 151 -8.42 -22.34 23.87
CA ILE A 151 -7.36 -21.34 24.00
C ILE A 151 -7.69 -20.33 25.10
N LYS A 152 -8.94 -19.83 25.16
CA LYS A 152 -9.39 -18.89 26.20
C LYS A 152 -9.20 -19.47 27.60
N VAL A 153 -9.61 -20.72 27.79
CA VAL A 153 -9.50 -21.43 29.08
C VAL A 153 -8.05 -21.70 29.45
N LEU A 154 -7.21 -22.08 28.47
CA LEU A 154 -5.78 -22.26 28.68
C LEU A 154 -5.13 -20.94 29.15
N MET A 155 -5.31 -19.86 28.38
CA MET A 155 -4.70 -18.56 28.70
C MET A 155 -5.20 -18.03 30.07
N LYS A 156 -6.51 -18.13 30.34
CA LYS A 156 -7.08 -17.70 31.63
C LYS A 156 -6.61 -18.57 32.80
N SER A 157 -6.20 -19.83 32.59
CA SER A 157 -5.64 -20.67 33.66
C SER A 157 -4.24 -20.21 34.10
N TYR A 158 -3.53 -19.44 33.26
CA TYR A 158 -2.20 -18.88 33.56
C TYR A 158 -2.22 -17.37 33.83
N MET A 159 -3.26 -16.66 33.39
CA MET A 159 -3.32 -15.17 33.44
C MET A 159 -4.58 -14.68 34.17
N GLY A 160 -5.25 -15.51 34.94
CA GLY A 160 -6.45 -15.17 35.72
C GLY A 160 -6.14 -14.83 37.17
N ASP A 161 -7.19 -14.78 37.99
CA ASP A 161 -7.09 -14.53 39.44
C ASP A 161 -6.31 -15.62 40.16
N LYS A 162 -5.73 -15.29 41.33
CA LYS A 162 -4.80 -16.07 42.16
C LYS A 162 -5.26 -17.51 42.57
N ARG A 163 -6.36 -18.04 42.03
CA ARG A 163 -6.89 -19.39 42.32
C ARG A 163 -7.00 -20.26 41.09
N ASN A 164 -6.04 -20.14 40.16
CA ASN A 164 -6.06 -20.88 38.91
C ASN A 164 -5.98 -22.39 39.15
N SER A 165 -6.82 -23.15 38.46
CA SER A 165 -6.78 -24.59 38.44
C SER A 165 -6.09 -25.08 37.17
N LYS A 166 -5.30 -26.16 37.28
CA LYS A 166 -4.79 -26.85 36.10
C LYS A 166 -5.96 -27.35 35.26
N VAL A 167 -5.90 -27.21 33.96
CA VAL A 167 -6.93 -27.65 33.02
C VAL A 167 -6.51 -28.97 32.39
N ASP A 168 -7.39 -29.98 32.47
CA ASP A 168 -7.27 -31.22 31.73
C ASP A 168 -8.23 -31.16 30.53
N PHE A 169 -7.67 -31.00 29.33
CA PHE A 169 -8.46 -30.87 28.13
C PHE A 169 -8.93 -32.21 27.59
N ASP A 170 -10.23 -32.34 27.45
CA ASP A 170 -10.87 -33.50 26.87
C ASP A 170 -11.27 -33.22 25.43
N TYR A 171 -10.70 -33.97 24.50
CA TYR A 171 -10.85 -33.84 23.06
C TYR A 171 -11.84 -34.83 22.46
N SER A 172 -12.59 -35.59 23.31
CA SER A 172 -13.41 -36.71 22.86
C SER A 172 -14.56 -36.35 21.95
N ASP A 173 -15.10 -35.12 22.07
CA ASP A 173 -16.18 -34.65 21.23
C ASP A 173 -15.71 -34.20 19.85
N ILE A 174 -14.39 -33.93 19.67
CA ILE A 174 -13.87 -33.48 18.38
C ILE A 174 -13.92 -34.63 17.39
N ARG A 175 -14.58 -34.37 16.24
CA ARG A 175 -14.70 -35.37 15.16
C ARG A 175 -13.35 -35.87 14.67
N PRO A 176 -13.25 -37.13 14.23
CA PRO A 176 -11.99 -37.72 13.78
C PRO A 176 -11.48 -37.10 12.49
N LYS A 177 -10.16 -37.23 12.22
CA LYS A 177 -9.52 -36.82 10.96
C LYS A 177 -10.24 -37.46 9.76
N GLY A 178 -10.54 -36.63 8.76
CA GLY A 178 -11.19 -37.08 7.52
C GLY A 178 -12.71 -36.98 7.52
N ALA A 179 -13.39 -36.75 8.67
CA ALA A 179 -14.82 -36.47 8.71
C ALA A 179 -15.20 -35.24 7.87
N GLN A 180 -16.37 -35.31 7.22
CA GLN A 180 -16.84 -34.19 6.36
C GLN A 180 -17.20 -32.94 7.18
N LEU A 181 -16.74 -31.75 6.68
CA LEU A 181 -17.12 -30.49 7.24
C LEU A 181 -18.34 -29.92 6.49
N VAL A 182 -19.52 -30.09 7.09
CA VAL A 182 -20.78 -29.68 6.46
C VAL A 182 -20.89 -28.19 6.21
N THR A 183 -20.35 -27.34 7.09
CA THR A 183 -20.48 -25.88 7.01
C THR A 183 -19.48 -25.20 6.06
N SER A 184 -18.29 -25.76 5.88
CA SER A 184 -17.20 -25.14 5.13
C SER A 184 -16.75 -25.95 3.90
N GLY A 185 -17.26 -27.17 3.75
CA GLY A 185 -16.74 -28.13 2.77
C GLY A 185 -15.33 -28.63 3.13
N GLY A 186 -14.94 -29.80 2.68
CA GLY A 186 -13.67 -30.44 2.97
C GLY A 186 -13.69 -31.38 4.18
N LYS A 187 -12.52 -31.78 4.66
CA LYS A 187 -12.36 -32.83 5.68
C LYS A 187 -11.80 -32.27 6.98
N ALA A 188 -12.27 -32.78 8.11
CA ALA A 188 -11.79 -32.38 9.43
C ALA A 188 -10.33 -32.79 9.65
N PRO A 189 -9.53 -32.01 10.38
CA PRO A 189 -8.16 -32.35 10.74
C PRO A 189 -8.08 -33.36 11.90
N GLY A 190 -9.17 -33.55 12.63
CA GLY A 190 -9.19 -34.28 13.90
C GLY A 190 -8.64 -33.43 15.06
N PRO A 191 -8.52 -34.01 16.26
CA PRO A 191 -8.11 -33.29 17.47
C PRO A 191 -6.60 -33.01 17.56
N GLN A 192 -5.76 -33.70 16.76
CA GLN A 192 -4.32 -33.67 16.91
C GLN A 192 -3.70 -32.25 16.77
N PRO A 193 -4.09 -31.42 15.78
CA PRO A 193 -3.52 -30.08 15.67
C PRO A 193 -3.81 -29.16 16.86
N LEU A 194 -5.00 -29.28 17.45
CA LEU A 194 -5.33 -28.54 18.67
C LEU A 194 -4.56 -29.05 19.90
N LYS A 195 -4.33 -30.38 20.00
CA LYS A 195 -3.50 -30.95 21.06
C LYS A 195 -2.07 -30.39 21.00
N GLU A 196 -1.46 -30.36 19.81
CA GLU A 196 -0.13 -29.82 19.60
C GLU A 196 -0.09 -28.30 19.91
N CYS A 197 -1.10 -27.56 19.50
CA CYS A 197 -1.23 -26.14 19.83
C CYS A 197 -1.28 -25.88 21.34
N VAL A 198 -2.18 -26.59 22.04
CA VAL A 198 -2.31 -26.51 23.52
C VAL A 198 -1.00 -26.89 24.20
N PHE A 199 -0.35 -27.96 23.75
CA PHE A 199 0.94 -28.41 24.27
C PHE A 199 2.03 -27.33 24.09
N ASN A 200 2.20 -26.78 22.90
CA ASN A 200 3.21 -25.78 22.59
C ASN A 200 2.97 -24.48 23.36
N ILE A 201 1.73 -23.98 23.40
CA ILE A 201 1.39 -22.80 24.19
C ILE A 201 1.66 -23.02 25.67
N THR A 202 1.28 -24.20 26.20
CA THR A 202 1.55 -24.59 27.61
C THR A 202 3.06 -24.56 27.88
N ALA A 203 3.89 -25.07 26.97
CA ALA A 203 5.35 -25.04 27.12
C ALA A 203 5.90 -23.61 27.23
N VAL A 204 5.40 -22.66 26.39
CA VAL A 204 5.75 -21.25 26.50
C VAL A 204 5.35 -20.69 27.87
N LEU A 205 4.11 -20.93 28.32
CA LEU A 205 3.60 -20.42 29.59
C LEU A 205 4.32 -21.04 30.80
N ASP A 206 4.66 -22.33 30.75
CA ASP A 206 5.39 -23.06 31.82
C ASP A 206 6.87 -22.63 31.92
N SER A 207 7.45 -22.06 30.85
CA SER A 207 8.81 -21.54 30.90
C SER A 207 8.94 -20.29 31.79
N LYS A 208 7.85 -19.55 32.01
CA LYS A 208 7.81 -18.34 32.84
C LYS A 208 7.76 -18.64 34.30
N LYS A 209 8.20 -17.70 35.16
CA LYS A 209 7.96 -17.76 36.62
C LYS A 209 6.68 -17.02 36.98
N ASP A 210 6.13 -17.33 38.15
CA ASP A 210 4.98 -16.57 38.68
C ASP A 210 5.33 -15.11 38.87
N GLY A 211 4.47 -14.23 38.34
CA GLY A 211 4.64 -12.78 38.34
C GLY A 211 5.41 -12.22 37.12
N GLU A 212 5.99 -13.05 36.26
CA GLU A 212 6.60 -12.61 35.01
C GLU A 212 5.52 -12.31 33.95
N ASN A 213 5.84 -11.35 33.07
CA ASN A 213 5.01 -11.06 31.90
C ASN A 213 5.49 -11.84 30.68
N LEU A 214 4.61 -12.06 29.71
CA LEU A 214 5.00 -12.53 28.38
C LEU A 214 5.80 -11.43 27.68
N THR A 215 6.84 -11.83 26.95
CA THR A 215 7.53 -10.96 26.00
C THR A 215 6.72 -10.83 24.70
N THR A 216 7.06 -9.89 23.87
CA THR A 216 6.46 -9.68 22.55
C THR A 216 6.65 -10.90 21.64
N VAL A 217 7.86 -11.50 21.65
CA VAL A 217 8.19 -12.71 20.86
C VAL A 217 7.42 -13.93 21.38
N GLU A 218 7.34 -14.13 22.70
CA GLU A 218 6.53 -15.23 23.26
C GLU A 218 5.05 -15.07 22.91
N THR A 219 4.54 -13.85 22.95
CA THR A 219 3.17 -13.51 22.52
C THR A 219 2.96 -13.81 21.04
N HIS A 220 3.93 -13.43 20.19
CA HIS A 220 3.95 -13.76 18.77
C HIS A 220 3.99 -15.27 18.52
N ASP A 221 4.84 -16.01 19.23
CA ASP A 221 4.97 -17.47 19.10
C ASP A 221 3.65 -18.18 19.47
N ILE A 222 2.95 -17.72 20.51
CA ILE A 222 1.61 -18.23 20.88
C ILE A 222 0.62 -18.05 19.71
N VAL A 223 0.58 -16.89 19.09
CA VAL A 223 -0.29 -16.61 17.94
C VAL A 223 0.10 -17.48 16.73
N CYS A 224 1.38 -17.71 16.49
CA CYS A 224 1.86 -18.59 15.43
C CYS A 224 1.46 -20.07 15.68
N HIS A 225 1.51 -20.57 16.92
CA HIS A 225 1.02 -21.91 17.26
C HIS A 225 -0.50 -22.05 17.09
N ILE A 226 -1.27 -21.00 17.36
CA ILE A 226 -2.70 -20.94 17.04
C ILE A 226 -2.92 -21.10 15.53
N ALA A 227 -2.13 -20.41 14.70
CA ALA A 227 -2.23 -20.51 13.26
C ALA A 227 -1.87 -21.90 12.71
N ASP A 228 -0.89 -22.60 13.32
CA ASP A 228 -0.52 -23.96 12.95
C ASP A 228 -1.70 -24.93 13.11
N ALA A 229 -2.46 -24.81 14.19
CA ALA A 229 -3.65 -25.62 14.42
C ALA A 229 -4.72 -25.41 13.34
N VAL A 230 -4.89 -24.20 12.87
CA VAL A 230 -5.84 -23.83 11.80
C VAL A 230 -5.42 -24.40 10.44
N LEU A 231 -4.12 -24.38 10.11
CA LEU A 231 -3.59 -24.83 8.82
C LEU A 231 -3.68 -26.34 8.60
N ALA A 232 -3.54 -27.13 9.64
CA ALA A 232 -3.55 -28.58 9.58
C ALA A 232 -4.88 -29.15 8.99
N GLY A 233 -5.94 -28.34 8.96
CA GLY A 233 -7.24 -28.71 8.37
C GLY A 233 -7.30 -28.77 6.83
N GLY A 234 -6.24 -28.39 6.12
CA GLY A 234 -6.10 -28.56 4.65
C GLY A 234 -7.00 -27.67 3.79
N ILE A 235 -8.01 -26.98 4.34
CA ILE A 235 -9.01 -26.21 3.61
C ILE A 235 -8.70 -24.71 3.66
N ARG A 236 -7.98 -24.26 4.69
CA ARG A 236 -7.73 -22.85 4.97
C ARG A 236 -6.23 -22.57 5.03
N ARG A 237 -5.80 -21.46 4.44
CA ARG A 237 -4.51 -20.87 4.70
C ARG A 237 -4.71 -19.82 5.80
N ALA A 238 -4.06 -19.97 6.94
CA ALA A 238 -3.92 -18.88 7.89
C ALA A 238 -3.13 -17.78 7.20
N ALA A 239 -3.70 -16.58 7.15
CA ALA A 239 -2.99 -15.39 6.69
C ALA A 239 -2.85 -14.48 7.91
N LEU A 240 -1.61 -14.25 8.34
CA LEU A 240 -1.26 -13.44 9.50
C LEU A 240 -0.23 -12.39 9.12
N ILE A 241 -0.40 -11.18 9.68
CA ILE A 241 0.64 -10.17 9.74
C ILE A 241 0.78 -9.68 11.18
N ALA A 242 2.00 -9.76 11.72
CA ALA A 242 2.35 -9.30 13.05
C ALA A 242 2.94 -7.89 12.97
N LEU A 243 2.34 -6.94 13.66
CA LEU A 243 2.86 -5.59 13.84
C LEU A 243 3.51 -5.50 15.22
N PHE A 244 4.75 -4.98 15.30
CA PHE A 244 5.50 -4.87 16.55
C PHE A 244 6.23 -3.54 16.68
N SER A 245 6.63 -3.16 17.90
CA SER A 245 7.36 -1.92 18.16
C SER A 245 8.73 -1.94 17.50
N ALA A 246 9.06 -0.91 16.74
CA ALA A 246 10.30 -0.86 15.96
C ALA A 246 11.60 -0.87 16.81
N ASP A 247 11.50 -0.60 18.11
CA ASP A 247 12.56 -0.70 19.11
C ASP A 247 12.62 -2.05 19.84
N ASP A 248 11.85 -3.04 19.39
CA ASP A 248 11.80 -4.38 19.96
C ASP A 248 12.86 -5.28 19.33
N ASP A 249 14.02 -5.34 19.95
CA ASP A 249 15.17 -6.11 19.48
C ASP A 249 14.89 -7.60 19.32
N ASP A 250 14.07 -8.18 20.19
CA ASP A 250 13.73 -9.60 20.16
C ASP A 250 12.83 -9.89 18.95
N MET A 251 11.83 -9.07 18.67
CA MET A 251 10.97 -9.21 17.50
C MET A 251 11.70 -8.95 16.18
N ILE A 252 12.65 -8.00 16.16
CA ILE A 252 13.47 -7.72 14.97
C ILE A 252 14.30 -8.94 14.59
N SER A 253 14.86 -9.64 15.58
CA SER A 253 15.77 -10.77 15.36
C SER A 253 15.09 -12.13 15.35
N CYS A 254 13.80 -12.22 15.65
CA CYS A 254 13.09 -13.51 15.87
C CYS A 254 13.09 -14.44 14.65
N LYS A 255 13.32 -13.91 13.45
CA LYS A 255 13.47 -14.65 12.19
C LYS A 255 14.86 -14.49 11.56
N SER A 256 15.90 -14.32 12.37
CA SER A 256 17.28 -14.28 11.92
C SER A 256 17.97 -15.65 12.06
N GLY A 257 18.99 -15.94 11.24
CA GLY A 257 19.72 -17.22 11.24
C GLY A 257 18.82 -18.40 10.82
N SER A 258 19.09 -19.60 11.33
CA SER A 258 18.31 -20.81 11.02
C SER A 258 17.02 -20.94 11.85
N TRP A 259 16.27 -19.83 12.00
CA TRP A 259 15.05 -19.79 12.81
C TRP A 259 14.00 -20.85 12.41
N TRP A 260 13.95 -21.25 11.13
CA TRP A 260 13.01 -22.27 10.61
C TRP A 260 13.26 -23.68 11.15
N GLU A 261 14.45 -23.95 11.70
CA GLU A 261 14.76 -25.21 12.36
C GLU A 261 14.29 -25.21 13.83
N SER A 262 14.56 -24.10 14.54
CA SER A 262 14.27 -23.96 15.97
C SER A 262 12.85 -23.46 16.26
N ASN A 263 12.29 -22.60 15.41
CA ASN A 263 11.00 -21.93 15.57
C ASN A 263 10.18 -21.91 14.28
N PRO A 264 9.87 -23.07 13.65
CA PRO A 264 9.19 -23.14 12.36
C PRO A 264 7.79 -22.50 12.35
N GLN A 265 7.13 -22.38 13.50
CA GLN A 265 5.84 -21.72 13.66
C GLN A 265 5.88 -20.24 13.25
N ARG A 266 7.01 -19.53 13.40
CA ARG A 266 7.16 -18.12 13.02
C ARG A 266 6.98 -17.86 11.52
N GLY A 267 7.12 -18.88 10.69
CA GLY A 267 6.79 -18.82 9.26
C GLY A 267 5.28 -18.69 8.95
N ARG A 268 4.40 -18.62 9.97
CA ARG A 268 2.95 -18.44 9.78
C ARG A 268 2.51 -17.00 9.68
N ALA A 269 3.32 -16.04 10.11
CA ALA A 269 3.02 -14.63 10.05
C ALA A 269 4.14 -13.87 9.30
N ASN A 270 3.79 -12.87 8.52
CA ASN A 270 4.72 -11.82 8.12
C ASN A 270 4.91 -10.89 9.32
N ASN A 271 6.14 -10.48 9.60
CA ASN A 271 6.45 -9.61 10.73
C ASN A 271 6.81 -8.22 10.23
N SER A 272 6.14 -7.16 10.75
CA SER A 272 6.39 -5.78 10.35
C SER A 272 6.58 -4.88 11.56
N ALA A 273 7.68 -4.13 11.58
CA ALA A 273 7.96 -3.11 12.58
C ALA A 273 7.14 -1.86 12.32
N VAL A 274 6.42 -1.35 13.33
CA VAL A 274 5.60 -0.13 13.23
C VAL A 274 6.46 1.09 13.50
N LEU A 275 6.55 1.95 12.50
CA LEU A 275 7.28 3.22 12.58
C LEU A 275 6.29 4.38 12.49
N MET A 276 6.34 5.27 13.50
CA MET A 276 5.51 6.46 13.49
C MET A 276 6.15 7.51 12.57
N ARG A 277 5.49 7.88 11.48
CA ARG A 277 6.02 8.80 10.46
C ARG A 277 6.56 10.12 11.04
N HIS A 278 5.92 10.65 12.08
CA HIS A 278 6.28 11.91 12.74
C HIS A 278 7.32 11.77 13.88
N LYS A 279 7.83 10.55 14.15
CA LYS A 279 8.77 10.28 15.26
C LYS A 279 10.00 9.52 14.84
N VAL A 280 9.96 8.82 13.72
CA VAL A 280 11.07 8.00 13.27
C VAL A 280 12.22 8.91 12.84
N THR A 281 13.41 8.65 13.38
CA THR A 281 14.65 9.29 12.94
C THR A 281 15.36 8.37 11.95
N GLU A 282 16.14 8.95 11.05
CA GLU A 282 16.97 8.22 10.09
C GLU A 282 17.89 7.21 10.79
N GLU A 283 18.61 7.65 11.83
CA GLU A 283 19.46 6.78 12.63
C GLU A 283 18.74 5.54 13.16
N PHE A 284 17.53 5.71 13.70
CA PHE A 284 16.71 4.61 14.19
C PHE A 284 16.30 3.66 13.05
N PHE A 285 15.89 4.24 11.93
CA PHE A 285 15.44 3.46 10.77
C PHE A 285 16.57 2.61 10.18
N MET A 286 17.77 3.17 9.99
CA MET A 286 18.89 2.45 9.36
C MET A 286 19.49 1.37 10.26
N ASN A 287 19.41 1.50 11.57
CA ASN A 287 19.77 0.40 12.48
C ASN A 287 18.81 -0.78 12.34
N LEU A 288 17.50 -0.50 12.26
CA LEU A 288 16.50 -1.52 12.00
C LEU A 288 16.74 -2.19 10.64
N TRP A 289 17.00 -1.36 9.61
CA TRP A 289 17.27 -1.83 8.27
C TRP A 289 18.48 -2.76 8.15
N LYS A 290 19.61 -2.39 8.70
CA LYS A 290 20.82 -3.23 8.72
C LYS A 290 20.57 -4.60 9.37
N ARG A 291 19.66 -4.66 10.34
CA ARG A 291 19.26 -5.91 10.97
C ARG A 291 18.39 -6.76 10.03
N VAL A 292 17.51 -6.13 9.23
CA VAL A 292 16.73 -6.82 8.19
C VAL A 292 17.65 -7.42 7.13
N GLU A 293 18.64 -6.65 6.66
CA GLU A 293 19.68 -7.13 5.72
C GLU A 293 20.45 -8.32 6.31
N LEU A 294 20.95 -8.20 7.53
CA LEU A 294 21.69 -9.28 8.22
C LEU A 294 20.84 -10.52 8.49
N SER A 295 19.52 -10.42 8.53
CA SER A 295 18.64 -11.55 8.76
C SER A 295 18.61 -12.56 7.60
N ASN A 296 18.97 -12.14 6.38
CA ASN A 296 18.83 -12.90 5.13
C ASN A 296 17.44 -13.49 4.88
N ALA A 297 16.42 -13.01 5.62
CA ALA A 297 15.05 -13.49 5.57
C ALA A 297 14.09 -12.48 4.87
N GLY A 298 14.58 -11.26 4.56
CA GLY A 298 13.73 -10.16 4.07
C GLY A 298 12.67 -9.74 5.10
N GLU A 299 12.88 -10.03 6.37
CA GLU A 299 12.02 -9.66 7.49
C GLU A 299 12.85 -9.13 8.68
N PRO A 300 12.31 -8.21 9.48
CA PRO A 300 10.93 -7.74 9.45
C PRO A 300 10.65 -6.79 8.29
N GLY A 301 9.39 -6.85 7.78
CA GLY A 301 8.83 -5.77 6.97
C GLY A 301 8.74 -4.48 7.81
N ILE A 302 8.56 -3.34 7.16
CA ILE A 302 8.43 -2.05 7.84
C ILE A 302 7.06 -1.46 7.51
N TYR A 303 6.35 -1.04 8.56
CA TYR A 303 5.03 -0.46 8.49
C TYR A 303 5.03 0.97 9.02
N PHE A 304 4.90 1.94 8.13
CA PHE A 304 4.78 3.34 8.50
C PHE A 304 3.34 3.74 8.78
N ASN A 305 3.10 4.35 9.93
CA ASN A 305 1.76 4.78 10.31
C ASN A 305 1.78 6.17 10.98
N ASN A 306 0.67 6.90 10.86
CA ASN A 306 0.43 8.15 11.57
C ASN A 306 -0.14 7.91 12.98
N ASP A 307 -0.73 6.74 13.20
CA ASP A 307 -1.29 6.31 14.48
C ASP A 307 -0.77 4.91 14.83
N LYS A 308 -0.08 4.79 15.98
CA LYS A 308 0.55 3.54 16.45
C LYS A 308 -0.40 2.34 16.58
N ASP A 309 -1.71 2.61 16.71
CA ASP A 309 -2.71 1.58 16.96
C ASP A 309 -3.41 1.07 15.68
N TRP A 310 -3.15 1.69 14.52
CA TRP A 310 -3.71 1.22 13.23
C TRP A 310 -2.84 0.19 12.54
N GLY A 311 -3.40 -0.64 11.64
CA GLY A 311 -2.70 -1.71 10.93
C GLY A 311 -2.90 -1.74 9.40
N THR A 312 -2.09 -2.48 8.63
CA THR A 312 -1.99 -2.38 7.13
C THR A 312 -1.38 -3.55 6.33
N ASN A 313 -0.97 -3.23 5.01
CA ASN A 313 -0.41 -4.10 3.96
C ASN A 313 0.52 -3.35 2.92
N PRO A 314 1.77 -3.80 2.38
CA PRO A 314 2.92 -3.02 1.78
C PRO A 314 3.32 -3.05 0.27
N CYS A 315 4.25 -2.07 -0.27
CA CYS A 315 4.88 -1.86 -1.65
C CYS A 315 6.25 -1.09 -1.71
N CYS A 316 7.18 -1.15 -2.81
CA CYS A 316 8.63 -0.67 -2.85
C CYS A 316 9.41 -0.38 -4.17
N PHE A 317 10.76 0.17 -4.13
CA PHE A 317 11.74 0.50 -5.21
C PHE A 317 13.01 -0.36 -5.28
N SER A 318 13.79 -0.32 -6.43
CA SER A 318 15.11 -0.97 -6.56
C SER A 318 16.26 -0.14 -5.96
N GLY A 319 17.37 -0.81 -5.56
CA GLY A 319 18.47 -0.19 -4.81
C GLY A 319 19.34 0.81 -5.57
N ASP A 320 19.36 0.77 -6.90
CA ASP A 320 20.09 1.68 -7.77
C ASP A 320 19.34 2.99 -8.10
N THR A 321 18.11 3.14 -7.61
CA THR A 321 17.32 4.36 -7.76
C THR A 321 18.01 5.54 -7.06
N ILE A 322 18.27 6.65 -7.80
CA ILE A 322 18.94 7.84 -7.27
C ILE A 322 17.90 8.79 -6.69
N VAL A 323 18.04 9.12 -5.40
CA VAL A 323 17.20 10.09 -4.68
C VAL A 323 17.79 11.48 -4.79
N ALA A 324 16.96 12.50 -5.05
CA ALA A 324 17.38 13.90 -5.05
C ALA A 324 17.57 14.39 -3.62
N THR A 325 18.83 14.43 -3.14
CA THR A 325 19.19 14.88 -1.77
C THR A 325 19.46 16.39 -1.72
N ALA A 326 19.19 16.97 -0.55
CA ALA A 326 19.36 18.39 -0.27
C ALA A 326 20.44 18.64 0.80
N ASP A 327 21.42 17.73 0.95
CA ASP A 327 22.56 17.80 1.89
C ASP A 327 23.86 18.27 1.23
N GLY A 328 23.79 18.72 -0.02
CA GLY A 328 24.93 19.17 -0.82
C GLY A 328 25.56 18.07 -1.70
N ARG A 329 25.16 16.81 -1.58
CA ARG A 329 25.59 15.71 -2.49
C ARG A 329 24.77 15.68 -3.78
N ASN A 330 23.57 16.27 -3.74
CA ASN A 330 22.67 16.48 -4.87
C ASN A 330 21.92 15.23 -5.37
N GLY A 331 22.52 14.06 -5.35
CA GLY A 331 21.93 12.79 -5.71
C GLY A 331 22.72 11.65 -5.09
N VAL A 332 22.03 10.66 -4.55
CA VAL A 332 22.61 9.45 -3.91
C VAL A 332 21.70 8.27 -4.20
N THR A 333 22.24 7.08 -4.46
CA THR A 333 21.41 5.89 -4.66
C THR A 333 20.64 5.55 -3.38
N ILE A 334 19.40 5.05 -3.53
CA ILE A 334 18.56 4.70 -2.37
C ILE A 334 19.20 3.60 -1.52
N ALA A 335 19.95 2.67 -2.14
CA ALA A 335 20.74 1.66 -1.43
C ALA A 335 21.87 2.30 -0.60
N GLN A 336 22.63 3.23 -1.18
CA GLN A 336 23.70 3.95 -0.49
C GLN A 336 23.15 4.83 0.65
N LEU A 337 22.03 5.52 0.42
CA LEU A 337 21.33 6.27 1.48
C LEU A 337 20.88 5.34 2.59
N ALA A 338 20.38 4.16 2.23
CA ALA A 338 20.03 3.13 3.19
C ALA A 338 21.26 2.62 3.97
N GLU A 339 22.42 2.51 3.36
CA GLU A 339 23.69 2.06 3.96
C GLU A 339 24.34 3.14 4.85
N GLU A 340 24.35 4.41 4.41
CA GLU A 340 24.94 5.55 5.12
C GLU A 340 24.10 5.95 6.33
N SER A 341 22.78 6.06 6.17
CA SER A 341 21.88 6.46 7.24
C SER A 341 21.66 5.37 8.29
N GLN A 342 22.01 4.11 8.00
CA GLN A 342 21.91 2.96 8.92
C GLN A 342 20.59 2.92 9.72
N GLY A 343 19.49 3.44 9.15
CA GLY A 343 18.19 3.53 9.79
C GLY A 343 18.10 4.53 10.95
N LYS A 344 19.06 5.43 11.09
CA LYS A 344 19.16 6.31 12.25
C LYS A 344 19.33 7.78 11.94
N GLU A 345 20.04 8.13 10.86
CA GLU A 345 20.27 9.52 10.51
C GLU A 345 19.35 9.94 9.40
N SER A 346 18.50 10.94 9.68
CA SER A 346 17.68 11.57 8.66
C SER A 346 18.56 12.45 7.77
N PHE A 347 18.29 12.41 6.47
CA PHE A 347 18.94 13.29 5.50
C PHE A 347 17.89 14.14 4.77
N PRO A 348 18.22 15.38 4.41
CA PRO A 348 17.27 16.22 3.71
C PRO A 348 17.11 15.80 2.24
N VAL A 349 15.86 15.63 1.80
CA VAL A 349 15.51 15.34 0.40
C VAL A 349 14.61 16.42 -0.17
N TYR A 350 14.61 16.54 -1.49
CA TYR A 350 13.58 17.34 -2.17
C TYR A 350 12.28 16.55 -2.24
N SER A 351 11.24 17.16 -1.72
CA SER A 351 9.88 16.67 -1.61
C SER A 351 8.92 17.72 -2.18
N ALA A 352 7.63 17.44 -2.27
CA ALA A 352 6.66 18.40 -2.73
C ALA A 352 5.35 18.32 -1.95
N ARG A 353 4.73 19.49 -1.72
CA ARG A 353 3.37 19.60 -1.22
C ARG A 353 2.42 20.14 -2.28
N GLU A 354 1.18 19.77 -2.21
CA GLU A 354 0.13 20.26 -3.09
C GLU A 354 -0.14 21.77 -2.86
N LYS A 355 -0.26 22.52 -3.95
CA LYS A 355 -0.55 23.95 -3.93
C LYS A 355 -1.94 24.20 -4.48
N TYR A 356 -2.82 24.78 -3.68
CA TYR A 356 -4.20 25.10 -4.03
C TYR A 356 -4.46 26.62 -4.09
N THR A 357 -5.35 27.06 -4.98
CA THR A 357 -5.88 28.43 -4.94
C THR A 357 -6.92 28.57 -3.86
N ASN A 358 -6.65 29.41 -2.84
CA ASN A 358 -7.67 29.94 -1.96
C ASN A 358 -8.43 31.09 -2.65
N LYS A 359 -9.56 30.83 -3.26
CA LYS A 359 -10.55 31.88 -3.54
C LYS A 359 -11.43 32.05 -2.30
N ILE A 360 -11.35 33.23 -1.67
CA ILE A 360 -11.93 33.60 -0.37
C ILE A 360 -13.48 33.46 -0.29
N PHE A 361 -14.18 33.14 -1.35
CA PHE A 361 -15.64 33.10 -1.43
C PHE A 361 -16.29 31.88 -2.10
N VAL A 362 -15.53 30.83 -2.44
CA VAL A 362 -16.12 29.60 -2.98
C VAL A 362 -15.35 28.42 -2.42
N TYR A 363 -16.02 27.41 -1.90
CA TYR A 363 -15.50 26.15 -1.38
C TYR A 363 -14.87 25.23 -2.47
N ASP A 364 -14.07 25.81 -3.35
CA ASP A 364 -13.47 25.12 -4.49
C ASP A 364 -11.96 25.36 -4.47
N ASN A 365 -11.24 24.58 -3.67
CA ASN A 365 -9.78 24.53 -3.70
C ASN A 365 -9.37 23.82 -5.00
N LYS A 366 -8.98 24.59 -6.02
CA LYS A 366 -8.43 24.03 -7.26
C LYS A 366 -6.94 23.81 -7.09
N PHE A 367 -6.50 22.60 -7.42
CA PHE A 367 -5.09 22.26 -7.50
C PHE A 367 -4.36 23.18 -8.47
N GLN A 368 -3.22 23.75 -8.06
CA GLN A 368 -2.37 24.65 -8.87
C GLN A 368 -1.01 24.03 -9.22
N GLY A 369 -0.76 22.80 -8.84
CA GLY A 369 0.47 22.09 -9.01
C GLY A 369 1.23 21.83 -7.70
N TRP A 370 2.45 21.30 -7.83
CA TRP A 370 3.30 20.92 -6.71
C TRP A 370 4.23 22.08 -6.32
N LYS A 371 4.46 22.26 -5.03
CA LYS A 371 5.45 23.19 -4.50
C LYS A 371 6.61 22.42 -3.90
N SER A 372 7.77 22.42 -4.57
CA SER A 372 8.97 21.78 -4.03
C SER A 372 9.43 22.43 -2.73
N GLU A 373 9.78 21.62 -1.76
CA GLU A 373 10.34 21.99 -0.46
C GLU A 373 11.34 20.92 0.00
N ILE A 374 12.12 21.22 1.03
CA ILE A 374 13.03 20.24 1.64
C ILE A 374 12.36 19.63 2.85
N LYS A 375 12.44 18.32 2.98
CA LYS A 375 11.93 17.53 4.11
C LYS A 375 12.97 16.53 4.58
N GLN A 376 12.93 16.16 5.85
CA GLN A 376 13.74 15.05 6.34
C GLN A 376 13.19 13.73 5.82
N ALA A 377 14.07 12.83 5.42
CA ALA A 377 13.73 11.50 4.94
C ALA A 377 14.68 10.46 5.51
N VAL A 378 14.21 9.23 5.54
CA VAL A 378 14.97 8.04 5.93
C VAL A 378 14.79 6.97 4.87
N ALA A 379 15.91 6.41 4.36
CA ALA A 379 15.87 5.36 3.34
C ALA A 379 15.99 3.97 3.97
N TYR A 380 15.34 2.97 3.36
CA TYR A 380 15.33 1.61 3.85
C TYR A 380 15.17 0.55 2.75
N HIS A 381 15.78 -0.62 2.94
CA HIS A 381 15.63 -1.80 2.08
C HIS A 381 14.30 -2.48 2.34
N ASN A 382 13.55 -2.85 1.36
CA ASN A 382 12.21 -3.43 1.50
C ASN A 382 12.09 -4.85 0.92
N GLY A 383 13.19 -5.61 0.94
CA GLY A 383 13.24 -7.01 0.55
C GLY A 383 13.76 -7.25 -0.87
N TYR A 384 13.61 -8.48 -1.34
CA TYR A 384 14.07 -8.96 -2.65
C TYR A 384 12.84 -9.17 -3.54
N LYS A 385 12.59 -8.25 -4.48
CA LYS A 385 11.37 -8.22 -5.30
C LYS A 385 11.69 -8.11 -6.79
N GLU A 386 10.73 -8.52 -7.61
CA GLU A 386 10.76 -8.28 -9.04
C GLU A 386 10.55 -6.79 -9.31
N THR A 387 11.44 -6.20 -10.10
CA THR A 387 11.40 -4.77 -10.46
C THR A 387 11.15 -4.59 -11.95
N VAL A 388 10.74 -3.38 -12.29
CA VAL A 388 10.48 -2.94 -13.65
C VAL A 388 11.33 -1.72 -13.96
N GLU A 389 11.93 -1.66 -15.13
CA GLU A 389 12.68 -0.50 -15.60
C GLU A 389 11.74 0.46 -16.33
N VAL A 390 11.64 1.68 -15.80
CA VAL A 390 10.79 2.78 -16.26
C VAL A 390 11.59 3.65 -17.24
N CYS A 391 11.24 3.67 -18.55
CA CYS A 391 11.91 4.48 -19.59
C CYS A 391 11.16 5.78 -19.83
N LEU A 392 11.86 6.91 -19.89
CA LEU A 392 11.30 8.26 -20.05
C LEU A 392 11.59 8.85 -21.44
N SER A 393 10.76 9.81 -21.89
CA SER A 393 10.86 10.44 -23.21
C SER A 393 12.15 11.23 -23.43
N ASP A 394 12.85 11.58 -22.36
CA ASP A 394 14.17 12.22 -22.40
C ASP A 394 15.34 11.21 -22.47
N GLY A 395 15.01 9.92 -22.63
CA GLY A 395 15.96 8.79 -22.72
C GLY A 395 16.49 8.30 -21.36
N SER A 396 16.04 8.88 -20.25
CA SER A 396 16.41 8.43 -18.92
C SER A 396 15.52 7.26 -18.43
N LYS A 397 15.97 6.54 -17.41
CA LYS A 397 15.28 5.37 -16.85
C LYS A 397 15.61 5.14 -15.39
N PHE A 398 14.70 4.48 -14.67
CA PHE A 398 14.87 4.06 -13.27
C PHE A 398 14.11 2.76 -13.01
N LYS A 399 14.45 2.06 -11.92
CA LYS A 399 13.80 0.81 -11.54
C LYS A 399 13.00 0.94 -10.24
N CYS A 400 11.80 0.37 -10.23
CA CYS A 400 10.95 0.29 -9.05
C CYS A 400 10.08 -0.97 -9.09
N THR A 401 9.36 -1.30 -8.02
CA THR A 401 8.28 -2.28 -8.13
C THR A 401 7.15 -1.72 -9.00
N ASP A 402 6.46 -2.57 -9.72
CA ASP A 402 5.44 -2.19 -10.71
C ASP A 402 4.23 -1.42 -10.13
N ASP A 403 4.04 -1.51 -8.82
CA ASP A 403 3.00 -0.84 -8.04
C ASP A 403 3.44 0.50 -7.41
N HIS A 404 4.64 1.00 -7.71
CA HIS A 404 5.16 2.24 -7.15
C HIS A 404 4.49 3.49 -7.74
N ARG A 405 4.16 4.50 -6.92
CA ARG A 405 3.39 5.70 -7.33
C ARG A 405 4.25 6.87 -7.78
N LEU A 406 3.90 7.47 -8.92
CA LEU A 406 4.54 8.62 -9.55
C LEU A 406 3.57 9.81 -9.63
N ALA A 407 4.05 11.04 -9.48
CA ALA A 407 3.22 12.24 -9.43
C ALA A 407 2.93 12.84 -10.81
N LEU A 408 1.71 13.41 -10.98
CA LEU A 408 1.30 14.13 -12.18
C LEU A 408 1.38 15.65 -12.01
N PRO A 409 1.71 16.41 -13.05
CA PRO A 409 1.68 17.87 -13.01
C PRO A 409 0.30 18.47 -12.75
N SER A 410 -0.76 17.75 -13.11
CA SER A 410 -2.16 18.14 -12.89
C SER A 410 -2.68 17.87 -11.47
N GLY A 411 -1.85 17.25 -10.62
CA GLY A 411 -2.21 16.72 -9.31
C GLY A 411 -2.59 15.25 -9.33
N GLY A 412 -2.43 14.57 -8.18
CA GLY A 412 -2.67 13.15 -8.03
C GLY A 412 -1.46 12.28 -8.38
N TRP A 413 -1.64 10.96 -8.26
CA TRP A 413 -0.61 9.93 -8.32
C TRP A 413 -0.98 8.82 -9.29
N VAL A 414 0.03 8.21 -9.91
CA VAL A 414 -0.12 7.08 -10.83
C VAL A 414 0.87 5.98 -10.45
N GLU A 415 0.48 4.71 -10.51
CA GLU A 415 1.43 3.61 -10.28
C GLU A 415 2.32 3.38 -11.51
N ALA A 416 3.58 2.85 -11.31
CA ALA A 416 4.56 2.71 -12.38
C ALA A 416 4.01 1.93 -13.59
N LYS A 417 3.26 0.85 -13.34
CA LYS A 417 2.63 0.02 -14.38
C LYS A 417 1.61 0.73 -15.29
N ASP A 418 1.10 1.90 -14.88
CA ASP A 418 0.05 2.66 -15.57
C ASP A 418 0.53 4.00 -16.12
N SER A 419 1.85 4.25 -16.13
CA SER A 419 2.41 5.58 -16.40
C SER A 419 2.77 5.86 -17.87
N VAL A 420 2.75 4.87 -18.79
CA VAL A 420 3.16 5.05 -20.20
C VAL A 420 2.26 6.05 -20.95
N GLY A 421 2.89 7.01 -21.62
CA GLY A 421 2.21 8.07 -22.36
C GLY A 421 1.81 9.27 -21.50
N LEU A 422 1.94 9.21 -20.17
CA LEU A 422 1.61 10.31 -19.27
C LEU A 422 2.82 11.19 -18.97
N GLU A 423 2.52 12.47 -18.74
CA GLU A 423 3.47 13.44 -18.24
C GLU A 423 3.62 13.31 -16.73
N LEU A 424 4.86 13.17 -16.26
CA LEU A 424 5.17 13.13 -14.83
C LEU A 424 5.54 14.52 -14.30
N GLU A 425 5.29 14.76 -12.99
CA GLU A 425 5.77 15.95 -12.31
C GLU A 425 7.30 15.93 -12.28
N LYS A 426 7.88 16.86 -13.01
CA LYS A 426 9.31 16.92 -13.28
C LYS A 426 10.06 17.66 -12.19
N PHE A 427 11.12 17.04 -11.68
CA PHE A 427 12.18 17.71 -10.92
C PHE A 427 13.36 17.99 -11.84
N PHE A 428 13.96 19.14 -11.70
CA PHE A 428 15.25 19.39 -12.30
C PHE A 428 16.07 20.40 -11.51
N SER A 429 17.38 20.22 -11.56
CA SER A 429 18.35 21.14 -11.02
C SER A 429 19.31 21.55 -12.14
N PHE A 430 19.70 22.80 -12.15
CA PHE A 430 20.64 23.31 -13.12
C PHE A 430 21.51 24.42 -12.52
N SER A 431 22.73 24.48 -13.00
CA SER A 431 23.67 25.52 -12.63
C SER A 431 23.66 26.63 -13.71
N ASN A 432 23.33 27.84 -13.29
CA ASN A 432 23.39 28.98 -14.21
C ASN A 432 24.80 29.56 -14.24
N LYS A 433 25.51 29.46 -15.36
CA LYS A 433 26.92 29.91 -15.56
C LYS A 433 27.11 31.40 -15.85
N ASN A 434 26.09 32.25 -15.67
CA ASN A 434 26.22 33.67 -15.95
C ASN A 434 27.05 34.41 -14.89
N ASN A 435 28.16 35.02 -15.33
CA ASN A 435 29.03 35.97 -14.62
C ASN A 435 29.81 35.44 -13.42
N LYS A 436 30.82 34.60 -13.60
CA LYS A 436 31.80 34.16 -12.57
C LYS A 436 31.25 33.48 -11.31
N LYS A 437 29.93 33.46 -11.09
CA LYS A 437 29.26 32.73 -10.01
C LYS A 437 28.10 31.92 -10.57
N SER A 438 28.20 30.62 -10.48
CA SER A 438 27.10 29.69 -10.81
C SER A 438 26.31 29.41 -9.54
N TYR A 439 25.01 29.62 -9.58
CA TYR A 439 24.11 29.19 -8.50
C TYR A 439 23.28 28.02 -8.98
N ARG A 440 23.11 27.02 -8.11
CA ARG A 440 22.21 25.91 -8.39
C ARG A 440 20.77 26.33 -8.17
N HIS A 441 19.94 26.04 -9.13
CA HIS A 441 18.50 26.28 -9.10
C HIS A 441 17.76 24.98 -9.08
N ILE A 442 16.75 24.91 -8.21
CA ILE A 442 15.82 23.79 -8.12
C ILE A 442 14.47 24.26 -8.65
N ASN A 443 13.84 23.47 -9.51
CA ASN A 443 12.55 23.77 -10.07
C ASN A 443 11.64 22.55 -10.11
N SER A 444 10.33 22.76 -9.89
CA SER A 444 9.28 21.91 -10.42
C SER A 444 8.52 22.72 -11.49
N LYS A 445 7.97 22.06 -12.50
CA LYS A 445 7.28 22.69 -13.64
C LYS A 445 6.20 23.70 -13.21
N SER A 446 5.59 23.48 -12.05
CA SER A 446 4.48 24.27 -11.50
C SER A 446 4.89 25.49 -10.66
N ASN A 447 6.16 25.72 -10.30
CA ASN A 447 6.53 26.63 -9.21
C ASN A 447 7.53 27.77 -9.53
N GLY A 448 8.18 27.78 -10.68
CA GLY A 448 9.27 28.71 -10.91
C GLY A 448 10.53 28.38 -10.07
N TYR A 449 11.63 29.10 -10.36
CA TYR A 449 12.97 28.77 -9.86
C TYR A 449 13.18 29.13 -8.39
N SER A 450 13.71 28.18 -7.59
CA SER A 450 14.21 28.41 -6.24
C SER A 450 15.71 28.14 -6.18
N LYS A 451 16.48 28.99 -5.49
CA LYS A 451 17.91 28.76 -5.31
C LYS A 451 18.13 27.73 -4.22
N GLN A 452 18.94 26.70 -4.49
CA GLN A 452 19.19 25.59 -3.57
C GLN A 452 19.70 26.09 -2.21
N TYR A 453 20.75 26.94 -2.17
CA TYR A 453 21.31 27.42 -0.93
C TYR A 453 20.30 28.14 -0.02
N ARG A 454 19.26 28.77 -0.60
CA ARG A 454 18.17 29.40 0.16
C ARG A 454 17.26 28.35 0.78
N MET A 455 16.87 27.35 0.02
CA MET A 455 16.03 26.27 0.52
C MET A 455 16.76 25.51 1.63
N MET A 456 18.06 25.23 1.47
CA MET A 456 18.91 24.59 2.47
C MET A 456 19.00 25.41 3.75
N TRP A 457 19.29 26.71 3.64
CA TRP A 457 19.38 27.58 4.81
C TRP A 457 18.05 27.70 5.56
N GLU A 458 16.94 27.96 4.85
CA GLU A 458 15.61 28.16 5.44
C GLU A 458 15.12 26.89 6.12
N PHE A 459 15.47 25.73 5.60
CA PHE A 459 15.13 24.45 6.18
C PHE A 459 15.83 24.24 7.55
N HIS A 460 17.13 24.51 7.65
CA HIS A 460 17.89 24.25 8.87
C HIS A 460 17.82 25.38 9.90
N ASN A 461 17.67 26.64 9.46
CA ASN A 461 17.81 27.83 10.31
C ASN A 461 16.53 28.70 10.36
N GLY A 462 15.47 28.32 9.63
CA GLY A 462 14.23 29.10 9.52
C GLY A 462 14.36 30.32 8.59
N SER A 463 13.24 31.03 8.38
CA SER A 463 13.16 32.18 7.51
C SER A 463 13.95 33.38 8.03
N TYR A 464 14.53 34.17 7.13
CA TYR A 464 15.33 35.35 7.46
C TYR A 464 14.78 36.61 6.76
N ASN A 465 15.08 37.79 7.32
CA ASN A 465 14.57 39.04 6.78
C ASN A 465 15.46 39.62 5.66
N ASN A 466 14.91 40.53 4.84
CA ASN A 466 15.57 41.11 3.71
C ASN A 466 16.80 42.00 4.03
N SER A 467 17.14 42.25 5.30
CA SER A 467 18.33 42.99 5.74
C SER A 467 19.58 42.08 5.79
N ARG A 468 19.43 40.79 5.59
CA ARG A 468 20.50 39.79 5.60
C ARG A 468 20.55 39.02 4.29
N ASN A 469 21.72 38.51 3.94
CA ASN A 469 21.97 37.64 2.79
C ASN A 469 22.66 36.37 3.24
N ILE A 470 22.38 35.26 2.59
CA ILE A 470 23.16 34.05 2.72
C ILE A 470 24.35 34.18 1.79
N ASP A 471 25.57 33.97 2.31
CA ASP A 471 26.82 33.99 1.56
C ASP A 471 27.55 32.65 1.65
N HIS A 472 28.32 32.28 0.63
CA HIS A 472 29.16 31.08 0.59
C HIS A 472 30.55 31.44 1.17
N ILE A 473 30.96 30.73 2.23
CA ILE A 473 32.18 31.01 2.99
C ILE A 473 33.42 30.84 2.11
N ASP A 474 33.45 29.79 1.28
CA ASP A 474 34.55 29.48 0.36
C ASP A 474 34.51 30.27 -0.96
N GLU A 475 33.54 31.18 -1.13
CA GLU A 475 33.25 31.93 -2.38
C GLU A 475 32.80 31.05 -3.58
N ASP A 476 32.71 29.74 -3.45
CA ASP A 476 32.13 28.83 -4.46
C ASP A 476 30.61 28.80 -4.33
N SER A 477 29.92 29.46 -5.23
CA SER A 477 28.47 29.55 -5.24
C SER A 477 27.75 28.27 -5.70
N THR A 478 28.47 27.19 -5.97
CA THR A 478 27.93 25.84 -6.27
C THR A 478 28.07 24.89 -5.11
N ASN A 479 28.87 25.24 -4.10
CA ASN A 479 29.02 24.47 -2.87
C ASN A 479 27.96 24.88 -1.84
N ASP A 480 26.75 24.36 -2.00
CA ASP A 480 25.58 24.67 -1.19
C ASP A 480 25.49 23.85 0.12
N LYS A 481 26.60 23.21 0.57
CA LYS A 481 26.65 22.53 1.85
C LYS A 481 26.38 23.51 2.98
N LEU A 482 25.58 23.10 3.96
CA LEU A 482 25.16 23.97 5.08
C LEU A 482 26.32 24.59 5.85
N GLU A 483 27.39 23.83 6.08
CA GLU A 483 28.63 24.28 6.73
C GLU A 483 29.39 25.37 5.96
N ASN A 484 29.13 25.50 4.68
CA ASN A 484 29.68 26.51 3.79
C ASN A 484 28.81 27.77 3.65
N LEU A 485 27.64 27.79 4.30
CA LEU A 485 26.68 28.89 4.22
C LEU A 485 26.70 29.72 5.51
N GLU A 486 26.73 31.06 5.36
CA GLU A 486 26.61 31.98 6.50
C GLU A 486 25.59 33.09 6.23
N LEU A 487 24.93 33.56 7.30
CA LEU A 487 23.96 34.66 7.23
C LEU A 487 24.60 35.98 7.62
N ILE A 488 24.92 36.82 6.64
CA ILE A 488 25.59 38.12 6.83
C ILE A 488 24.63 39.30 6.55
N LEU A 489 24.96 40.48 7.10
CA LEU A 489 24.20 41.68 6.78
C LEU A 489 24.37 42.03 5.31
N ALA A 490 23.27 42.41 4.66
CA ALA A 490 23.29 42.78 3.22
C ALA A 490 24.31 43.88 2.89
N LYS A 491 24.57 44.85 3.81
CA LYS A 491 25.60 45.89 3.68
C LYS A 491 27.03 45.33 3.71
N ASP A 492 27.26 44.27 4.47
CA ASP A 492 28.59 43.65 4.62
C ASP A 492 28.89 42.71 3.45
N ASN A 493 27.86 42.04 2.90
CA ASN A 493 27.96 41.32 1.64
C ASN A 493 28.29 42.27 0.46
N LEU A 494 27.70 43.48 0.47
CA LEU A 494 28.03 44.52 -0.53
C LEU A 494 29.48 44.99 -0.37
N LYS A 495 30.02 45.11 0.87
CA LYS A 495 31.43 45.49 1.11
C LYS A 495 32.40 44.39 0.63
N LYS A 496 32.11 43.12 0.96
CA LYS A 496 32.85 41.93 0.48
C LYS A 496 32.92 41.94 -1.07
N ARG A 497 31.78 42.21 -1.72
CA ARG A 497 31.70 42.39 -3.19
C ARG A 497 32.48 43.63 -3.70
N ALA A 498 32.46 44.75 -2.98
CA ALA A 498 33.16 45.97 -3.38
C ALA A 498 34.70 45.85 -3.30
N LEU A 499 35.21 45.11 -2.32
CA LEU A 499 36.63 44.78 -2.23
C LEU A 499 37.12 43.91 -3.40
N ASN A 500 36.27 43.00 -3.89
CA ASN A 500 36.57 42.15 -5.04
C ASN A 500 36.31 42.82 -6.38
N MET A 501 35.67 44.02 -6.41
CA MET A 501 35.30 44.77 -7.63
C MET A 501 36.13 46.02 -7.88
N ASN A 502 37.22 46.23 -7.13
CA ASN A 502 38.18 47.30 -7.42
C ASN A 502 38.99 46.99 -8.69
N GLY A 503 38.44 47.33 -9.83
CA GLY A 503 39.02 47.15 -11.17
C GLY A 503 37.94 46.83 -12.22
N MET A 504 38.29 46.86 -13.52
CA MET A 504 37.40 46.68 -14.69
C MET A 504 36.54 45.38 -14.73
N GLY A 505 36.20 44.79 -13.61
CA GLY A 505 35.45 43.52 -13.47
C GLY A 505 33.93 43.67 -13.36
N ASN A 506 33.34 44.88 -13.43
CA ASN A 506 31.90 45.04 -13.32
C ASN A 506 31.18 44.40 -14.54
N PRO A 507 30.34 43.39 -14.34
CA PRO A 507 29.65 42.68 -15.42
C PRO A 507 28.85 43.59 -16.37
N VAL A 508 28.31 44.71 -15.85
CA VAL A 508 27.53 45.65 -16.65
C VAL A 508 28.39 46.33 -17.73
N HIS A 509 29.71 46.46 -17.54
CA HIS A 509 30.62 47.02 -18.55
C HIS A 509 30.92 46.07 -19.72
N LYS A 510 30.66 44.79 -19.57
CA LYS A 510 30.80 43.75 -20.62
C LYS A 510 29.60 43.65 -21.55
N LEU A 511 28.43 44.16 -21.12
CA LEU A 511 27.22 44.17 -21.94
C LEU A 511 27.34 45.21 -23.08
N ASN A 512 26.69 44.93 -24.20
CA ASN A 512 26.63 45.92 -25.26
C ASN A 512 25.87 47.18 -24.80
N LYS A 513 26.13 48.32 -25.46
CA LYS A 513 25.60 49.62 -25.08
C LYS A 513 24.06 49.65 -25.04
N ARG A 514 23.41 48.93 -25.95
CA ARG A 514 21.95 48.87 -26.03
C ARG A 514 21.32 48.06 -24.88
N HIS A 515 21.90 46.88 -24.54
CA HIS A 515 21.46 46.08 -23.42
C HIS A 515 21.58 46.85 -22.09
N ARG A 516 22.72 47.58 -21.87
CA ARG A 516 22.89 48.47 -20.69
C ARG A 516 21.82 49.54 -20.60
N GLN A 517 21.42 50.14 -21.72
CA GLN A 517 20.35 51.16 -21.78
C GLN A 517 19.00 50.57 -21.41
N LEU A 518 18.69 49.37 -21.87
CA LEU A 518 17.44 48.66 -21.52
C LEU A 518 17.36 48.30 -20.03
N ILE A 519 18.44 47.74 -19.47
CA ILE A 519 18.56 47.48 -18.04
C ILE A 519 18.41 48.76 -17.22
N GLY A 520 19.13 49.82 -17.61
CA GLY A 520 19.07 51.09 -16.92
C GLY A 520 17.69 51.75 -16.97
N SER A 521 17.01 51.71 -18.10
CA SER A 521 15.67 52.29 -18.25
C SER A 521 14.62 51.53 -17.42
N ARG A 522 14.66 50.20 -17.43
CA ARG A 522 13.74 49.36 -16.65
C ARG A 522 13.92 49.54 -15.14
N ASN A 523 15.19 49.53 -14.68
CA ASN A 523 15.49 49.71 -13.27
C ASN A 523 15.16 51.11 -12.78
N SER A 524 15.29 52.12 -13.65
CA SER A 524 14.95 53.52 -13.37
C SER A 524 13.45 53.71 -13.08
N ILE A 525 12.55 52.97 -13.78
CA ILE A 525 11.12 53.04 -13.54
C ILE A 525 10.79 52.58 -12.12
N ALA A 526 11.36 51.42 -11.68
CA ALA A 526 11.10 50.88 -10.37
C ALA A 526 11.74 51.72 -9.24
N ALA A 527 13.02 52.13 -9.39
CA ALA A 527 13.74 52.80 -8.35
C ALA A 527 13.37 54.30 -8.23
N ASN A 528 13.22 54.99 -9.36
CA ASN A 528 12.90 56.43 -9.35
C ASN A 528 11.40 56.71 -9.23
N GLY A 529 10.52 55.78 -9.63
CA GLY A 529 9.08 55.89 -9.41
C GLY A 529 8.75 56.11 -7.94
N LYS A 530 9.34 55.32 -7.06
CA LYS A 530 9.22 55.47 -5.60
C LYS A 530 9.81 56.82 -5.11
N ARG A 531 10.99 57.19 -5.62
CA ARG A 531 11.65 58.47 -5.24
C ARG A 531 10.87 59.70 -5.70
N TRP A 532 10.07 59.58 -6.78
CA TRP A 532 9.23 60.66 -7.30
C TRP A 532 7.79 60.61 -6.77
N GLY A 533 7.51 59.75 -5.77
CA GLY A 533 6.21 59.67 -5.13
C GLY A 533 5.10 59.03 -5.99
N TRP A 534 5.45 58.21 -6.98
CA TRP A 534 4.46 57.52 -7.81
C TRP A 534 3.77 56.40 -7.00
N SER A 535 2.45 56.28 -7.18
CA SER A 535 1.72 55.17 -6.63
C SER A 535 2.21 53.83 -7.20
N THR A 536 2.02 52.73 -6.44
CA THR A 536 2.37 51.37 -6.86
C THR A 536 1.73 51.04 -8.22
N ASP A 537 0.46 51.37 -8.40
CA ASP A 537 -0.28 51.14 -9.65
C ASP A 537 0.33 51.90 -10.86
N LYS A 538 0.84 53.14 -10.62
CA LYS A 538 1.52 53.93 -11.67
C LYS A 538 2.87 53.32 -12.05
N ILE A 539 3.61 52.79 -11.08
CA ILE A 539 4.87 52.09 -11.34
C ILE A 539 4.60 50.82 -12.15
N GLU A 540 3.63 49.99 -11.74
CA GLU A 540 3.24 48.75 -12.41
C GLU A 540 2.75 49.02 -13.84
N LYS A 541 1.87 49.97 -14.02
CA LYS A 541 1.39 50.36 -15.35
C LYS A 541 2.53 50.83 -16.30
N THR A 542 3.49 51.60 -15.75
CA THR A 542 4.66 52.05 -16.52
C THR A 542 5.61 50.91 -16.85
N LEU A 543 5.76 49.90 -15.96
CA LEU A 543 6.54 48.68 -16.24
C LEU A 543 5.84 47.77 -17.26
N ILE A 544 4.52 47.68 -17.24
CA ILE A 544 3.73 46.93 -18.24
C ILE A 544 3.92 47.60 -19.63
N ASP A 545 3.82 48.91 -19.71
CA ASP A 545 4.04 49.65 -20.96
C ASP A 545 5.49 49.55 -21.47
N TRP A 546 6.45 49.53 -20.54
CA TRP A 546 7.88 49.32 -20.88
C TRP A 546 8.08 47.88 -21.41
N ASN A 547 7.52 46.87 -20.74
CA ASN A 547 7.59 45.49 -21.18
C ASN A 547 6.96 45.29 -22.56
N ARG A 548 5.79 45.90 -22.82
CA ARG A 548 5.13 45.80 -24.13
C ARG A 548 6.01 46.36 -25.26
N LYS A 549 6.84 47.37 -24.97
CA LYS A 549 7.68 48.04 -25.98
C LYS A 549 9.06 47.40 -26.15
N HIS A 550 9.59 46.76 -25.09
CA HIS A 550 11.00 46.43 -25.06
C HIS A 550 11.29 44.99 -24.59
N LYS A 551 10.24 44.20 -24.22
CA LYS A 551 10.46 42.89 -23.64
C LYS A 551 11.16 41.93 -24.59
N GLU A 552 10.74 41.86 -25.86
CA GLU A 552 11.34 40.95 -26.84
C GLU A 552 12.83 41.27 -27.08
N GLU A 553 13.15 42.56 -27.21
CA GLU A 553 14.53 43.01 -27.37
C GLU A 553 15.35 42.77 -26.09
N TYR A 554 14.76 43.00 -24.90
CA TYR A 554 15.39 42.74 -23.61
C TYR A 554 15.65 41.24 -23.40
N ASP A 555 14.68 40.41 -23.69
CA ASP A 555 14.74 38.93 -23.53
C ASP A 555 15.69 38.31 -24.57
N SER A 556 15.88 38.94 -25.77
CA SER A 556 16.84 38.45 -26.76
C SER A 556 18.29 38.50 -26.25
N TYR A 557 18.63 39.45 -25.37
CA TYR A 557 19.93 39.52 -24.71
C TYR A 557 20.07 38.60 -23.48
N ALA A 558 18.95 38.07 -22.96
CA ALA A 558 18.94 37.15 -21.83
C ALA A 558 18.99 35.69 -22.29
N LYS A 559 18.77 35.40 -23.58
CA LYS A 559 18.63 34.04 -24.09
C LYS A 559 19.94 33.29 -24.39
N GLU A 560 21.10 33.91 -24.20
CA GLU A 560 22.39 33.33 -24.66
C GLU A 560 23.00 32.27 -23.71
N ASP A 561 22.40 31.92 -22.57
CA ASP A 561 23.10 31.07 -21.56
C ASP A 561 22.28 29.98 -20.88
N ILE A 562 21.14 29.54 -21.41
CA ILE A 562 20.44 28.37 -20.89
C ILE A 562 20.42 27.28 -21.96
N ASN A 563 21.41 26.40 -21.93
CA ASN A 563 21.56 25.30 -22.89
C ASN A 563 20.79 24.03 -22.46
N VAL A 564 19.86 24.15 -21.52
CA VAL A 564 18.98 23.06 -21.13
C VAL A 564 17.56 23.44 -21.56
N ASP A 565 16.99 22.72 -22.50
CA ASP A 565 15.59 22.89 -22.86
C ASP A 565 14.72 22.37 -21.73
N LEU A 566 14.38 23.29 -20.82
CA LEU A 566 13.57 23.01 -19.63
C LEU A 566 12.07 22.97 -19.94
N SER A 567 11.68 23.21 -21.19
CA SER A 567 10.29 23.28 -21.63
C SER A 567 9.70 21.91 -22.00
N GLU A 568 10.53 20.89 -22.25
CA GLU A 568 10.02 19.57 -22.60
C GLU A 568 9.41 18.85 -21.39
N ALA A 569 8.17 18.49 -21.55
CA ALA A 569 7.48 17.59 -20.65
C ALA A 569 8.13 16.19 -20.68
N VAL A 570 8.28 15.55 -19.55
CA VAL A 570 8.79 14.19 -19.46
C VAL A 570 7.63 13.23 -19.42
N TYR A 571 7.53 12.40 -20.45
CA TYR A 571 6.54 11.34 -20.58
C TYR A 571 7.20 9.98 -20.37
N VAL A 572 6.46 9.05 -19.83
CA VAL A 572 6.88 7.66 -19.79
C VAL A 572 6.66 7.04 -21.17
N THR A 573 7.72 6.46 -21.75
CA THR A 573 7.69 5.92 -23.13
C THR A 573 7.54 4.42 -23.16
N GLU A 574 8.14 3.71 -22.21
CA GLU A 574 8.17 2.25 -22.18
C GLU A 574 8.43 1.74 -20.75
N LEU A 575 8.00 0.51 -20.48
CA LEU A 575 8.31 -0.26 -19.28
C LEU A 575 8.94 -1.59 -19.67
N VAL A 576 10.13 -1.90 -19.12
CA VAL A 576 10.84 -3.13 -19.40
C VAL A 576 10.81 -4.08 -18.20
N TYR A 577 10.12 -5.20 -18.34
CA TYR A 577 10.10 -6.27 -17.35
C TYR A 577 11.26 -7.22 -17.60
N THR A 578 12.29 -7.16 -16.78
CA THR A 578 13.46 -8.04 -16.94
C THR A 578 13.21 -9.44 -16.40
N GLY A 579 12.21 -9.61 -15.54
CA GLY A 579 11.94 -10.86 -14.80
C GLY A 579 12.99 -11.14 -13.72
N GLU A 580 13.92 -10.23 -13.51
CA GLU A 580 14.92 -10.30 -12.45
C GLU A 580 14.34 -9.80 -11.13
N LYS A 581 14.76 -10.47 -10.06
CA LYS A 581 14.48 -9.99 -8.71
C LYS A 581 15.74 -9.35 -8.17
N GLU A 582 15.57 -8.22 -7.53
CA GLU A 582 16.66 -7.46 -6.91
C GLU A 582 16.25 -6.90 -5.56
N ASP A 583 17.22 -6.42 -4.80
CA ASP A 583 16.96 -5.75 -3.55
C ASP A 583 16.23 -4.43 -3.81
N VAL A 584 15.09 -4.23 -3.14
CA VAL A 584 14.25 -3.04 -3.31
C VAL A 584 14.17 -2.21 -2.04
N TYR A 585 14.01 -0.89 -2.21
CA TYR A 585 14.14 0.12 -1.18
C TYR A 585 13.00 1.14 -1.25
N ASP A 586 12.79 1.88 -0.16
CA ASP A 586 11.82 2.98 -0.10
C ASP A 586 12.29 4.09 0.85
N LEU A 587 11.66 5.29 0.80
CA LEU A 587 11.91 6.41 1.69
C LEU A 587 10.66 6.82 2.47
N THR A 588 10.81 7.02 3.77
CA THR A 588 9.83 7.79 4.54
C THR A 588 10.20 9.26 4.53
N VAL A 589 9.30 10.13 4.12
CA VAL A 589 9.48 11.59 4.06
C VAL A 589 8.50 12.27 5.01
N GLU A 590 9.03 13.14 5.88
CA GLU A 590 8.25 13.87 6.88
C GLU A 590 7.14 14.72 6.25
N ASP A 591 5.90 14.61 6.76
CA ASP A 591 4.68 15.35 6.38
C ASP A 591 4.16 15.17 4.94
N ASN A 592 4.98 14.81 3.95
CA ASN A 592 4.58 14.83 2.54
C ASN A 592 4.40 13.46 1.91
N GLU A 593 4.95 12.39 2.50
CA GLU A 593 4.87 11.00 1.99
C GLU A 593 5.33 10.83 0.53
N ASN A 594 6.19 11.72 0.05
CA ASN A 594 6.71 11.72 -1.31
C ASN A 594 8.11 12.34 -1.40
N PHE A 595 8.85 12.00 -2.45
CA PHE A 595 10.19 12.52 -2.71
C PHE A 595 10.51 12.51 -4.20
N TYR A 596 11.52 13.31 -4.59
CA TYR A 596 12.02 13.29 -5.96
C TYR A 596 13.13 12.27 -6.12
N ILE A 597 13.05 11.46 -7.17
CA ILE A 597 14.16 10.62 -7.65
C ILE A 597 14.79 11.28 -8.87
N LEU A 598 16.11 11.09 -9.07
CA LEU A 598 16.83 11.53 -10.24
C LEU A 598 16.87 10.41 -11.28
N THR A 599 16.50 10.74 -12.51
CA THR A 599 16.43 9.80 -13.63
C THR A 599 17.47 10.08 -14.70
N LYS A 600 18.00 11.32 -14.76
CA LYS A 600 19.03 11.73 -15.70
C LYS A 600 19.97 12.76 -15.05
N THR A 601 21.28 12.62 -15.30
CA THR A 601 22.32 13.52 -14.84
C THR A 601 23.36 13.74 -15.93
N ASP A 602 23.93 14.95 -16.00
CA ASP A 602 24.97 15.31 -16.97
C ASP A 602 26.40 15.12 -16.41
N ASP A 603 26.52 14.90 -15.09
CA ASP A 603 27.82 14.82 -14.41
C ASP A 603 27.76 13.94 -13.15
N ASP A 604 28.93 13.47 -12.69
CA ASP A 604 29.09 12.63 -11.51
C ASP A 604 28.75 13.34 -10.18
N ASN A 605 28.50 14.65 -10.22
CA ASN A 605 28.15 15.45 -9.03
C ASN A 605 26.67 15.83 -8.99
N TYR A 606 25.86 15.33 -9.93
CA TYR A 606 24.42 15.58 -10.03
C TYR A 606 24.02 17.07 -10.04
N LEU A 607 24.90 17.94 -10.57
CA LEU A 607 24.68 19.39 -10.60
C LEU A 607 23.59 19.81 -11.59
N ASN A 608 23.51 19.11 -12.72
CA ASN A 608 22.47 19.29 -13.73
C ASN A 608 21.74 17.95 -13.85
N SER A 609 20.58 17.85 -13.23
CA SER A 609 19.85 16.60 -13.16
C SER A 609 18.36 16.81 -13.38
N SER A 610 17.69 15.81 -13.91
CA SER A 610 16.23 15.74 -13.97
C SER A 610 15.70 14.47 -13.33
N GLY A 611 14.45 14.50 -12.90
CA GLY A 611 13.81 13.38 -12.20
C GLY A 611 12.32 13.57 -12.05
N VAL A 612 11.69 12.68 -11.30
CA VAL A 612 10.24 12.63 -11.11
C VAL A 612 9.85 12.51 -9.63
N LEU A 613 8.62 12.95 -9.29
CA LEU A 613 8.06 12.88 -7.94
C LEU A 613 7.33 11.54 -7.74
N VAL A 614 7.53 10.88 -6.60
CA VAL A 614 7.05 9.53 -6.28
C VAL A 614 6.46 9.43 -4.86
N HIS A 615 5.61 8.43 -4.59
CA HIS A 615 4.83 8.29 -3.34
C HIS A 615 4.94 6.91 -2.69
N ASN A 616 4.52 6.80 -1.42
CA ASN A 616 4.39 5.57 -0.64
C ASN A 616 2.92 5.19 -0.37
N CYS A 617 2.55 3.87 -0.27
CA CYS A 617 1.14 3.40 -0.27
C CYS A 617 0.75 2.34 0.74
N GLU A 618 -0.49 2.46 1.36
CA GLU A 618 -1.08 1.43 2.24
C GLU A 618 -2.61 1.53 2.50
N ILE A 619 -3.25 0.38 2.93
CA ILE A 619 -4.62 0.35 3.46
C ILE A 619 -4.58 0.31 4.99
N ALA A 620 -5.20 1.27 5.68
CA ALA A 620 -5.24 1.33 7.13
C ALA A 620 -6.56 0.78 7.71
N LEU A 621 -6.47 -0.08 8.75
CA LEU A 621 -7.57 -0.60 9.56
C LEU A 621 -7.43 -0.12 11.01
N ARG A 622 -8.56 0.31 11.62
CA ARG A 622 -8.60 0.58 13.08
C ARG A 622 -8.48 -0.70 13.90
N PRO A 623 -8.07 -0.65 15.16
CA PRO A 623 -8.19 -1.78 16.08
C PRO A 623 -9.62 -2.33 16.10
N PHE A 624 -9.76 -3.65 16.08
CA PHE A 624 -11.03 -4.38 16.09
C PHE A 624 -11.95 -4.05 14.92
N GLN A 625 -11.39 -3.88 13.73
CA GLN A 625 -12.12 -3.53 12.52
C GLN A 625 -12.10 -4.64 11.48
N PHE A 626 -13.22 -4.79 10.78
CA PHE A 626 -13.37 -5.65 9.63
C PHE A 626 -13.49 -4.86 8.33
N CYS A 627 -13.06 -5.49 7.22
CA CYS A 627 -13.31 -5.02 5.86
C CYS A 627 -13.92 -6.13 5.01
N ASN A 628 -14.96 -5.80 4.20
CA ASN A 628 -15.51 -6.72 3.21
C ASN A 628 -15.29 -6.18 1.80
N LEU A 629 -15.11 -7.10 0.84
CA LEU A 629 -14.75 -6.79 -0.54
C LEU A 629 -15.72 -7.44 -1.52
N CYS A 630 -16.09 -6.71 -2.60
CA CYS A 630 -16.79 -7.23 -3.77
C CYS A 630 -15.90 -7.09 -5.00
N GLU A 631 -16.17 -7.88 -6.05
CA GLU A 631 -15.41 -7.83 -7.30
C GLU A 631 -16.28 -7.46 -8.47
N VAL A 632 -15.79 -6.61 -9.35
CA VAL A 632 -16.38 -6.31 -10.66
C VAL A 632 -15.48 -6.91 -11.74
N ASN A 633 -16.06 -7.67 -12.67
CA ASN A 633 -15.33 -8.13 -13.84
C ASN A 633 -15.14 -6.98 -14.83
N ALA A 634 -13.93 -6.43 -14.86
CA ALA A 634 -13.57 -5.30 -15.70
C ALA A 634 -13.09 -5.71 -17.11
N SER A 635 -12.96 -7.02 -17.36
CA SER A 635 -12.35 -7.54 -18.60
C SER A 635 -13.26 -7.41 -19.85
N ASN A 636 -14.55 -7.23 -19.66
CA ASN A 636 -15.54 -7.25 -20.74
C ASN A 636 -16.62 -6.17 -20.55
N ILE A 637 -16.21 -4.98 -20.11
CA ILE A 637 -17.08 -3.80 -20.07
C ILE A 637 -17.39 -3.36 -21.50
N GLU A 638 -18.67 -3.15 -21.81
CA GLU A 638 -19.16 -2.85 -23.14
C GLU A 638 -19.50 -1.36 -23.33
N SER A 639 -19.83 -0.66 -22.25
CA SER A 639 -20.18 0.77 -22.26
C SER A 639 -20.02 1.39 -20.86
N GLN A 640 -20.07 2.72 -20.76
CA GLN A 640 -20.11 3.44 -19.48
C GLN A 640 -21.33 3.01 -18.63
N GLU A 641 -22.47 2.82 -19.27
CA GLU A 641 -23.68 2.36 -18.59
C GLU A 641 -23.52 0.94 -18.02
N ASP A 642 -22.86 0.01 -18.76
CA ASP A 642 -22.54 -1.33 -18.26
C ASP A 642 -21.61 -1.27 -17.06
N LEU A 643 -20.56 -0.43 -17.11
CA LEU A 643 -19.66 -0.20 -15.97
C LEU A 643 -20.45 0.32 -14.76
N ASN A 644 -21.22 1.38 -14.94
CA ASN A 644 -22.03 2.00 -13.90
C ASN A 644 -23.04 1.01 -13.28
N ASN A 645 -23.65 0.19 -14.12
CA ASN A 645 -24.59 -0.85 -13.68
C ASN A 645 -23.89 -1.92 -12.83
N ARG A 646 -22.72 -2.42 -13.25
CA ARG A 646 -21.95 -3.44 -12.50
C ARG A 646 -21.48 -2.90 -11.15
N VAL A 647 -20.87 -1.71 -11.11
CA VAL A 647 -20.35 -1.13 -9.87
C VAL A 647 -21.47 -0.77 -8.88
N LYS A 648 -22.63 -0.31 -9.38
CA LYS A 648 -23.83 -0.06 -8.59
C LYS A 648 -24.29 -1.33 -7.86
N HIS A 649 -24.44 -2.44 -8.58
CA HIS A 649 -24.91 -3.69 -7.97
C HIS A 649 -23.84 -4.35 -7.08
N ALA A 650 -22.55 -4.18 -7.39
CA ALA A 650 -21.47 -4.60 -6.49
C ALA A 650 -21.48 -3.79 -5.17
N ALA A 651 -21.68 -2.46 -5.26
CA ALA A 651 -21.85 -1.58 -4.09
C ALA A 651 -23.09 -1.95 -3.26
N PHE A 652 -24.22 -2.26 -3.95
CA PHE A 652 -25.43 -2.76 -3.31
C PHE A 652 -25.13 -4.01 -2.47
N ILE A 653 -24.55 -5.05 -3.07
CA ILE A 653 -24.21 -6.30 -2.38
C ILE A 653 -23.20 -6.06 -1.26
N GLY A 654 -22.14 -5.27 -1.49
CA GLY A 654 -21.12 -4.91 -0.49
C GLY A 654 -21.73 -4.22 0.72
N THR A 655 -22.71 -3.33 0.50
CA THR A 655 -23.42 -2.64 1.60
C THR A 655 -24.32 -3.60 2.38
N LEU A 656 -25.01 -4.54 1.72
CA LEU A 656 -25.75 -5.61 2.41
C LEU A 656 -24.83 -6.46 3.29
N GLN A 657 -23.63 -6.79 2.80
CA GLN A 657 -22.62 -7.54 3.53
C GLN A 657 -22.10 -6.78 4.78
N ALA A 658 -21.92 -5.45 4.68
CA ALA A 658 -21.50 -4.61 5.79
C ALA A 658 -22.52 -4.58 6.95
N GLY A 659 -23.77 -4.92 6.71
CA GLY A 659 -24.81 -5.04 7.74
C GLY A 659 -24.81 -6.35 8.54
N TYR A 660 -23.84 -7.25 8.32
CA TYR A 660 -23.69 -8.50 9.11
C TYR A 660 -22.76 -8.27 10.30
N THR A 661 -23.18 -7.51 11.30
CA THR A 661 -22.37 -7.04 12.42
C THR A 661 -22.69 -7.70 13.78
N GLU A 662 -23.55 -8.71 13.81
CA GLU A 662 -23.88 -9.45 15.03
C GLU A 662 -22.81 -10.50 15.36
N PHE A 663 -21.70 -10.06 15.98
CA PHE A 663 -20.57 -10.92 16.31
C PHE A 663 -20.75 -11.54 17.70
N HIS A 664 -21.45 -12.68 17.78
CA HIS A 664 -21.84 -13.31 19.05
C HIS A 664 -20.68 -13.78 19.92
N TYR A 665 -19.52 -14.08 19.33
CA TYR A 665 -18.35 -14.59 20.06
C TYR A 665 -17.33 -13.53 20.41
N LEU A 666 -17.22 -12.50 19.57
CA LEU A 666 -16.22 -11.46 19.70
C LEU A 666 -16.64 -10.38 20.72
N ARG A 667 -15.67 -9.65 21.29
CA ARG A 667 -15.94 -8.49 22.15
C ARG A 667 -16.80 -7.44 21.43
N SER A 668 -17.62 -6.66 22.18
CA SER A 668 -18.53 -5.63 21.61
C SER A 668 -17.81 -4.60 20.74
N ILE A 669 -16.59 -4.27 21.09
CA ILE A 669 -15.76 -3.30 20.35
C ILE A 669 -15.62 -3.63 18.86
N TRP A 670 -15.60 -4.92 18.47
CA TRP A 670 -15.57 -5.32 17.08
C TRP A 670 -16.80 -4.85 16.30
N ARG A 671 -17.97 -4.95 16.92
CA ARG A 671 -19.21 -4.46 16.34
C ARG A 671 -19.19 -2.93 16.23
N GLU A 672 -18.86 -2.25 17.33
CA GLU A 672 -18.83 -0.79 17.43
C GLU A 672 -17.92 -0.17 16.36
N THR A 673 -16.68 -0.68 16.21
CA THR A 673 -15.71 -0.17 15.24
C THR A 673 -16.12 -0.50 13.80
N THR A 674 -16.64 -1.71 13.56
CA THR A 674 -17.08 -2.12 12.22
C THR A 674 -18.30 -1.32 11.76
N GLU A 675 -19.29 -1.09 12.64
CA GLU A 675 -20.49 -0.29 12.34
C GLU A 675 -20.16 1.19 12.15
N LYS A 676 -19.15 1.72 12.86
CA LYS A 676 -18.75 3.13 12.76
C LYS A 676 -18.33 3.50 11.35
N ASP A 677 -17.41 2.76 10.76
CA ASP A 677 -16.83 3.05 9.44
C ASP A 677 -17.53 2.27 8.30
N ALA A 678 -18.24 1.18 8.61
CA ALA A 678 -19.02 0.32 7.70
C ALA A 678 -18.30 0.00 6.38
N LEU A 679 -16.98 -0.29 6.43
CA LEU A 679 -16.09 -0.38 5.28
C LEU A 679 -16.60 -1.39 4.23
N ILE A 680 -16.67 -0.94 2.99
CA ILE A 680 -16.82 -1.79 1.81
C ILE A 680 -15.64 -1.53 0.87
N GLY A 681 -15.31 -2.52 0.04
CA GLY A 681 -14.32 -2.36 -1.03
C GLY A 681 -14.87 -2.95 -2.31
N VAL A 682 -15.46 -2.13 -3.16
CA VAL A 682 -15.79 -2.52 -4.53
C VAL A 682 -14.48 -2.52 -5.31
N SER A 683 -14.02 -3.71 -5.71
CA SER A 683 -12.77 -3.92 -6.44
C SER A 683 -13.07 -4.28 -7.89
N MET A 684 -12.18 -3.90 -8.80
CA MET A 684 -12.20 -4.34 -10.19
C MET A 684 -11.12 -5.39 -10.43
N THR A 685 -11.43 -6.42 -11.22
CA THR A 685 -10.46 -7.44 -11.65
C THR A 685 -10.57 -7.69 -13.15
N GLY A 686 -9.45 -7.98 -13.80
CA GLY A 686 -9.40 -8.08 -15.25
C GLY A 686 -9.15 -6.74 -15.95
N ILE A 687 -8.65 -5.75 -15.23
CA ILE A 687 -8.31 -4.42 -15.77
C ILE A 687 -7.29 -4.57 -16.91
N GLY A 688 -6.30 -5.49 -16.76
CA GLY A 688 -5.33 -5.82 -17.81
C GLY A 688 -5.90 -6.37 -19.10
N SER A 689 -7.21 -6.61 -19.19
CA SER A 689 -7.89 -6.90 -20.48
C SER A 689 -8.19 -5.62 -21.28
N GLY A 690 -7.96 -4.42 -20.71
CA GLY A 690 -8.04 -3.13 -21.41
C GLY A 690 -9.43 -2.51 -21.52
N ALA A 691 -10.51 -3.29 -21.39
CA ALA A 691 -11.87 -2.81 -21.69
C ALA A 691 -12.30 -1.63 -20.81
N VAL A 692 -12.13 -1.73 -19.48
CA VAL A 692 -12.55 -0.70 -18.52
C VAL A 692 -11.77 0.60 -18.64
N LEU A 693 -10.55 0.56 -19.15
CA LEU A 693 -9.67 1.72 -19.26
C LEU A 693 -10.18 2.78 -20.26
N ASN A 694 -11.15 2.42 -21.10
CA ASN A 694 -11.77 3.31 -22.08
C ASN A 694 -12.98 4.09 -21.52
N TYR A 695 -13.32 3.89 -20.24
CA TYR A 695 -14.50 4.48 -19.61
C TYR A 695 -14.14 5.36 -18.41
N ASP A 696 -15.05 6.24 -18.01
CA ASP A 696 -14.88 7.14 -16.86
C ASP A 696 -15.10 6.37 -15.54
N MET A 697 -14.00 6.04 -14.87
CA MET A 697 -14.03 5.36 -13.58
C MET A 697 -14.39 6.31 -12.42
N THR A 698 -14.23 7.64 -12.58
CA THR A 698 -14.62 8.63 -11.58
C THR A 698 -16.14 8.68 -11.47
N GLU A 699 -16.84 8.73 -12.62
CA GLU A 699 -18.28 8.61 -12.66
C GLU A 699 -18.76 7.30 -12.00
N ALA A 700 -18.09 6.18 -12.32
CA ALA A 700 -18.39 4.88 -11.73
C ALA A 700 -18.18 4.86 -10.20
N ALA A 701 -17.11 5.48 -9.68
CA ALA A 701 -16.86 5.59 -8.23
C ALA A 701 -17.91 6.47 -7.52
N GLU A 702 -18.38 7.53 -8.17
CA GLU A 702 -19.51 8.31 -7.67
C GLU A 702 -20.81 7.49 -7.60
N VAL A 703 -21.06 6.64 -8.58
CA VAL A 703 -22.20 5.70 -8.58
C VAL A 703 -22.10 4.77 -7.36
N VAL A 704 -20.91 4.23 -7.06
CA VAL A 704 -20.67 3.40 -5.86
C VAL A 704 -21.00 4.18 -4.59
N ASN A 705 -20.51 5.42 -4.45
CA ASN A 705 -20.75 6.27 -3.26
C ASN A 705 -22.26 6.57 -3.09
N LYS A 706 -22.96 6.92 -4.18
CA LYS A 706 -24.39 7.21 -4.17
C LYS A 706 -25.20 5.97 -3.78
N GLU A 707 -24.87 4.82 -4.37
CA GLU A 707 -25.56 3.56 -4.08
C GLU A 707 -25.31 3.06 -2.66
N ASN A 708 -24.06 3.11 -2.19
CA ASN A 708 -23.73 2.78 -0.79
C ASN A 708 -24.52 3.65 0.19
N SER A 709 -24.59 4.97 -0.05
CA SER A 709 -25.36 5.89 0.81
C SER A 709 -26.86 5.55 0.81
N ARG A 710 -27.41 5.24 -0.37
CA ARG A 710 -28.82 4.87 -0.54
C ARG A 710 -29.17 3.59 0.24
N VAL A 711 -28.36 2.55 0.02
CA VAL A 711 -28.59 1.23 0.60
C VAL A 711 -28.33 1.23 2.10
N ALA A 712 -27.26 1.89 2.57
CA ALA A 712 -26.95 2.05 3.99
C ALA A 712 -28.13 2.68 4.75
N LYS A 713 -28.75 3.74 4.17
CA LYS A 713 -29.96 4.35 4.74
C LYS A 713 -31.14 3.37 4.77
N LEU A 714 -31.32 2.55 3.73
CA LEU A 714 -32.42 1.57 3.65
C LEU A 714 -32.32 0.46 4.70
N ILE A 715 -31.11 0.00 5.00
CA ILE A 715 -30.86 -1.09 5.96
C ILE A 715 -30.49 -0.58 7.36
N GLY A 716 -30.39 0.75 7.56
CA GLY A 716 -30.18 1.36 8.86
C GLY A 716 -28.74 1.26 9.39
N ILE A 717 -27.73 1.30 8.50
CA ILE A 717 -26.30 1.34 8.89
C ILE A 717 -25.64 2.65 8.45
N ASN A 718 -24.43 2.93 8.94
CA ASN A 718 -23.64 4.06 8.46
C ASN A 718 -23.25 3.85 6.97
N ALA A 719 -23.13 4.96 6.25
CA ALA A 719 -22.50 4.94 4.95
C ALA A 719 -21.00 4.69 5.11
N ALA A 720 -20.44 3.84 4.25
CA ALA A 720 -19.05 3.41 4.34
C ALA A 720 -18.07 4.60 4.24
N ALA A 721 -17.08 4.65 5.12
CA ALA A 721 -16.02 5.66 5.10
C ALA A 721 -15.16 5.54 3.83
N ARG A 722 -14.97 4.32 3.31
CA ARG A 722 -14.28 4.00 2.05
C ARG A 722 -15.09 2.97 1.29
N THR A 723 -15.25 3.17 -0.03
CA THR A 723 -16.17 2.36 -0.85
C THR A 723 -15.52 1.60 -2.00
N THR A 724 -14.40 2.10 -2.54
CA THR A 724 -13.71 1.53 -3.68
C THR A 724 -12.30 1.10 -3.33
N THR A 725 -11.81 0.09 -4.02
CA THR A 725 -10.45 -0.45 -3.84
C THR A 725 -10.00 -1.21 -5.09
N VAL A 726 -8.72 -1.52 -5.17
CA VAL A 726 -8.19 -2.53 -6.09
C VAL A 726 -7.42 -3.56 -5.26
N LYS A 727 -7.86 -4.80 -5.27
CA LYS A 727 -7.20 -5.87 -4.55
C LYS A 727 -6.49 -6.83 -5.51
N PRO A 728 -5.40 -7.50 -5.10
CA PRO A 728 -4.83 -8.63 -5.85
C PRO A 728 -5.83 -9.80 -5.85
N ALA A 729 -6.53 -10.00 -6.96
CA ALA A 729 -7.67 -10.92 -7.10
C ALA A 729 -7.21 -12.34 -7.48
N GLY A 730 -6.57 -13.10 -6.58
CA GLY A 730 -6.02 -14.43 -6.86
C GLY A 730 -7.07 -15.44 -7.35
N THR A 731 -7.97 -15.90 -6.48
CA THR A 731 -8.99 -16.91 -6.85
C THR A 731 -10.23 -16.30 -7.47
N THR A 732 -10.57 -15.03 -7.18
CA THR A 732 -11.73 -14.34 -7.78
C THR A 732 -11.51 -14.08 -9.26
N SER A 733 -10.31 -13.66 -9.68
CA SER A 733 -9.98 -13.52 -11.10
C SER A 733 -10.11 -14.84 -11.85
N LEU A 734 -9.68 -15.95 -11.26
CA LEU A 734 -9.83 -17.27 -11.88
C LEU A 734 -11.32 -17.67 -12.00
N ALA A 735 -12.14 -17.38 -10.97
CA ALA A 735 -13.58 -17.64 -11.04
C ALA A 735 -14.28 -16.79 -12.10
N LEU A 736 -13.82 -15.55 -12.32
CA LEU A 736 -14.30 -14.65 -13.37
C LEU A 736 -13.68 -14.95 -14.74
N GLY A 737 -12.65 -15.77 -14.80
CA GLY A 737 -11.94 -16.15 -16.03
C GLY A 737 -11.15 -15.00 -16.66
N THR A 738 -10.51 -14.16 -15.83
CA THR A 738 -9.80 -12.97 -16.25
C THR A 738 -8.42 -12.83 -15.58
N SER A 739 -7.66 -11.79 -15.93
CA SER A 739 -6.40 -11.45 -15.25
C SER A 739 -6.65 -11.02 -13.80
N SER A 740 -5.61 -11.06 -12.98
CA SER A 740 -5.72 -10.76 -11.55
C SER A 740 -5.70 -9.25 -11.28
N GLY A 741 -6.80 -8.71 -10.75
CA GLY A 741 -6.89 -7.30 -10.40
C GLY A 741 -6.53 -6.39 -11.55
N ILE A 742 -5.50 -5.59 -11.37
CA ILE A 742 -4.97 -4.64 -12.34
C ILE A 742 -3.86 -5.23 -13.24
N HIS A 743 -3.36 -6.44 -12.92
CA HIS A 743 -2.24 -7.05 -13.62
C HIS A 743 -2.58 -7.48 -15.04
N ALA A 744 -1.57 -7.44 -15.91
CA ALA A 744 -1.59 -7.98 -17.24
C ALA A 744 -1.87 -9.50 -17.29
N TRP A 745 -2.22 -10.01 -18.45
CA TRP A 745 -2.24 -11.43 -18.72
C TRP A 745 -0.81 -11.97 -18.85
N HIS A 746 -0.57 -13.20 -18.37
CA HIS A 746 0.75 -13.79 -18.38
C HIS A 746 1.35 -13.93 -19.80
N ASN A 747 0.55 -14.31 -20.78
CA ASN A 747 0.91 -14.39 -22.22
C ASN A 747 -0.36 -14.62 -23.03
N ASP A 748 -0.30 -14.47 -24.37
CA ASP A 748 -1.40 -14.84 -25.29
C ASP A 748 -1.84 -16.28 -25.05
N TYR A 749 -0.88 -17.21 -24.91
CA TYR A 749 -1.10 -18.62 -24.58
C TYR A 749 -0.10 -19.04 -23.49
N TYR A 750 -0.60 -19.68 -22.43
CA TYR A 750 0.22 -20.20 -21.34
C TYR A 750 -0.43 -21.40 -20.66
N ILE A 751 0.35 -22.17 -19.91
CA ILE A 751 -0.13 -23.28 -19.11
C ILE A 751 -0.21 -22.85 -17.64
N ARG A 752 -1.43 -22.87 -17.09
CA ARG A 752 -1.66 -22.65 -15.68
C ARG A 752 -1.55 -23.95 -14.91
N ARG A 753 -0.64 -24.00 -13.94
CA ARG A 753 -0.41 -25.17 -13.09
C ARG A 753 -1.12 -24.99 -11.75
N ILE A 754 -1.96 -25.96 -11.35
CA ILE A 754 -2.77 -25.89 -10.12
C ILE A 754 -2.44 -27.10 -9.25
N ARG A 755 -2.09 -26.86 -7.99
CA ARG A 755 -1.93 -27.94 -7.01
C ARG A 755 -3.29 -28.43 -6.51
N VAL A 756 -3.45 -29.77 -6.43
CA VAL A 756 -4.66 -30.47 -5.97
C VAL A 756 -4.27 -31.62 -5.07
N GLY A 757 -5.02 -31.86 -3.99
CA GLY A 757 -4.85 -33.06 -3.17
C GLY A 757 -5.26 -34.32 -3.93
N LYS A 758 -4.49 -35.41 -3.84
CA LYS A 758 -4.80 -36.68 -4.53
C LYS A 758 -6.06 -37.36 -4.01
N ASN A 759 -6.58 -36.93 -2.88
CA ASN A 759 -7.84 -37.40 -2.31
C ASN A 759 -9.08 -36.64 -2.82
N GLU A 760 -8.88 -35.56 -3.61
CA GLU A 760 -9.99 -34.80 -4.21
C GLU A 760 -10.56 -35.53 -5.44
N SER A 761 -11.89 -35.50 -5.59
CA SER A 761 -12.59 -36.15 -6.70
C SER A 761 -12.16 -35.63 -8.06
N MET A 762 -11.76 -34.36 -8.14
CA MET A 762 -11.21 -33.75 -9.37
C MET A 762 -9.91 -34.45 -9.82
N TYR A 763 -8.98 -34.68 -8.89
CA TYR A 763 -7.76 -35.42 -9.19
C TYR A 763 -8.09 -36.83 -9.64
N GLN A 764 -8.97 -37.54 -8.92
CA GLN A 764 -9.35 -38.92 -9.25
C GLN A 764 -9.97 -39.03 -10.63
N TYR A 765 -10.80 -38.04 -11.02
CA TYR A 765 -11.38 -38.00 -12.36
C TYR A 765 -10.30 -37.72 -13.43
N LEU A 766 -9.47 -36.71 -13.24
CA LEU A 766 -8.47 -36.31 -14.24
C LEU A 766 -7.35 -37.34 -14.39
N SER A 767 -6.89 -37.92 -13.29
CA SER A 767 -5.83 -38.96 -13.34
C SER A 767 -6.30 -40.22 -14.08
N LYS A 768 -7.61 -40.50 -14.05
CA LYS A 768 -8.20 -41.63 -14.76
C LYS A 768 -8.48 -41.33 -16.24
N ASN A 769 -9.01 -40.15 -16.55
CA ASN A 769 -9.54 -39.85 -17.90
C ASN A 769 -8.63 -38.93 -18.70
N HIS A 770 -7.75 -38.16 -18.05
CA HIS A 770 -6.83 -37.19 -18.64
C HIS A 770 -5.48 -37.21 -17.91
N PRO A 771 -4.79 -38.36 -17.83
CA PRO A 771 -3.52 -38.48 -17.10
C PRO A 771 -2.44 -37.55 -17.67
N GLU A 772 -2.52 -37.17 -18.95
CA GLU A 772 -1.61 -36.23 -19.63
C GLU A 772 -1.64 -34.80 -19.03
N LEU A 773 -2.68 -34.46 -18.30
CA LEU A 773 -2.81 -33.13 -17.63
C LEU A 773 -2.33 -33.15 -16.18
N VAL A 774 -1.96 -34.31 -15.65
CA VAL A 774 -1.72 -34.51 -14.22
C VAL A 774 -0.31 -35.04 -13.99
N GLU A 775 0.41 -34.40 -13.09
CA GLU A 775 1.72 -34.84 -12.62
C GLU A 775 1.79 -34.79 -11.09
N ASP A 776 2.72 -35.52 -10.49
CA ASP A 776 2.96 -35.48 -9.06
C ASP A 776 3.62 -34.15 -8.66
N GLU A 777 3.22 -33.58 -7.53
CA GLU A 777 3.88 -32.37 -6.99
C GLU A 777 5.26 -32.74 -6.46
N TYR A 778 6.30 -31.97 -6.84
CA TYR A 778 7.70 -32.32 -6.61
C TYR A 778 8.06 -32.55 -5.13
N PHE A 779 7.60 -31.66 -4.23
CA PHE A 779 7.91 -31.74 -2.79
C PHE A 779 6.97 -32.63 -1.99
N ARG A 780 5.78 -32.93 -2.53
CA ARG A 780 4.72 -33.70 -1.86
C ARG A 780 4.06 -34.71 -2.79
N PRO A 781 4.83 -35.60 -3.44
CA PRO A 781 4.30 -36.51 -4.46
C PRO A 781 3.31 -37.54 -3.93
N HIS A 782 3.32 -37.82 -2.61
CA HIS A 782 2.43 -38.81 -1.96
C HIS A 782 1.01 -38.34 -1.75
N ASP A 783 0.76 -37.03 -1.60
CA ASP A 783 -0.56 -36.48 -1.28
C ASP A 783 -1.04 -35.36 -2.20
N THR A 784 -0.16 -34.81 -3.01
CA THR A 784 -0.44 -33.65 -3.87
C THR A 784 -0.05 -33.95 -5.31
N ALA A 785 -0.87 -33.50 -6.24
CA ALA A 785 -0.61 -33.50 -7.69
C ALA A 785 -0.73 -32.08 -8.26
N VAL A 786 -0.22 -31.89 -9.45
CA VAL A 786 -0.33 -30.66 -10.23
C VAL A 786 -1.15 -30.93 -11.48
N ILE A 787 -2.16 -30.11 -11.75
CA ILE A 787 -2.97 -30.16 -12.96
C ILE A 787 -2.52 -29.00 -13.86
N SER A 788 -2.21 -29.31 -15.11
CA SER A 788 -1.79 -28.36 -16.14
C SER A 788 -2.98 -27.99 -17.03
N ILE A 789 -3.37 -26.71 -17.08
CA ILE A 789 -4.53 -26.21 -17.82
C ILE A 789 -4.07 -25.14 -18.81
N PRO A 790 -4.17 -25.36 -20.12
CA PRO A 790 -3.84 -24.34 -21.12
C PRO A 790 -4.81 -23.16 -20.98
N GLN A 791 -4.28 -21.95 -21.12
CA GLN A 791 -5.02 -20.70 -21.05
C GLN A 791 -4.77 -19.85 -22.29
N LYS A 792 -5.74 -19.00 -22.62
CA LYS A 792 -5.64 -18.03 -23.71
C LYS A 792 -6.15 -16.68 -23.24
N ALA A 793 -5.35 -15.63 -23.44
CA ALA A 793 -5.77 -14.26 -23.17
C ALA A 793 -6.84 -13.80 -24.19
N PRO A 794 -7.79 -12.93 -23.78
CA PRO A 794 -8.69 -12.25 -24.72
C PRO A 794 -7.90 -11.44 -25.76
N LYS A 795 -8.43 -11.30 -26.97
CA LYS A 795 -7.78 -10.51 -28.01
C LYS A 795 -7.69 -9.03 -27.58
N GLY A 796 -6.51 -8.44 -27.69
CA GLY A 796 -6.23 -7.06 -27.29
C GLY A 796 -5.97 -6.87 -25.79
N SER A 797 -5.80 -7.98 -25.05
CA SER A 797 -5.34 -7.92 -23.67
C SER A 797 -3.92 -7.40 -23.56
N ILE A 798 -3.65 -6.71 -22.49
CA ILE A 798 -2.30 -6.32 -22.07
C ILE A 798 -1.62 -7.58 -21.55
N LEU A 799 -0.41 -7.87 -22.06
CA LEU A 799 0.39 -9.04 -21.71
C LEU A 799 1.51 -8.65 -20.75
N ARG A 800 2.15 -9.64 -20.11
CA ARG A 800 3.23 -9.43 -19.13
C ARG A 800 4.51 -8.82 -19.72
N ASP A 801 4.61 -8.74 -21.01
CA ASP A 801 5.65 -8.03 -21.77
C ASP A 801 5.28 -6.53 -21.96
N GLU A 802 4.17 -6.08 -21.37
CA GLU A 802 3.91 -4.66 -21.22
C GLU A 802 5.08 -4.00 -20.50
N SER A 803 5.39 -2.77 -20.90
CA SER A 803 6.39 -2.03 -20.15
C SER A 803 5.88 -1.74 -18.73
N PRO A 804 6.77 -1.61 -17.72
CA PRO A 804 6.37 -1.17 -16.39
C PRO A 804 5.60 0.16 -16.42
N PHE A 805 5.80 1.01 -17.41
CA PHE A 805 5.09 2.28 -17.58
C PHE A 805 3.63 2.12 -17.98
N ASP A 806 3.33 1.15 -18.85
CA ASP A 806 1.93 0.83 -19.18
C ASP A 806 1.17 0.41 -17.93
N LEU A 807 1.85 -0.33 -17.05
CA LEU A 807 1.26 -0.77 -15.78
C LEU A 807 1.06 0.42 -14.83
N LEU A 808 2.02 1.34 -14.71
CA LEU A 808 1.93 2.53 -13.86
C LEU A 808 0.86 3.50 -14.32
N GLU A 809 0.74 3.76 -15.62
CA GLU A 809 -0.35 4.58 -16.14
C GLU A 809 -1.71 3.99 -15.83
N ARG A 810 -1.83 2.67 -15.94
CA ARG A 810 -3.06 1.97 -15.57
C ARG A 810 -3.37 2.10 -14.09
N ILE A 811 -2.36 1.95 -13.22
CA ILE A 811 -2.55 2.10 -11.76
C ILE A 811 -2.91 3.53 -11.40
N LYS A 812 -2.23 4.53 -11.94
CA LYS A 812 -2.55 5.95 -11.75
C LYS A 812 -3.98 6.27 -12.16
N LYS A 813 -4.36 5.91 -13.37
CA LYS A 813 -5.72 6.10 -13.85
C LYS A 813 -6.73 5.49 -12.87
N VAL A 814 -6.50 4.23 -12.48
CA VAL A 814 -7.40 3.52 -11.56
C VAL A 814 -7.34 4.10 -10.13
N ALA A 815 -6.17 4.51 -9.65
CA ALA A 815 -6.07 5.17 -8.35
C ALA A 815 -6.84 6.49 -8.32
N GLN A 816 -6.60 7.36 -9.30
CA GLN A 816 -7.21 8.69 -9.38
C GLN A 816 -8.70 8.66 -9.68
N GLU A 817 -9.10 7.82 -10.65
CA GLU A 817 -10.48 7.80 -11.13
C GLU A 817 -11.36 6.81 -10.35
N TRP A 818 -10.79 5.83 -9.65
CA TRP A 818 -11.53 4.80 -8.94
C TRP A 818 -11.35 4.82 -7.42
N VAL A 819 -10.10 4.77 -6.92
CA VAL A 819 -9.86 4.60 -5.48
C VAL A 819 -10.08 5.91 -4.72
N VAL A 820 -9.46 7.01 -5.15
CA VAL A 820 -9.54 8.31 -4.47
C VAL A 820 -10.97 8.85 -4.40
N PRO A 821 -11.79 8.83 -5.48
CA PRO A 821 -13.17 9.29 -5.41
C PRO A 821 -14.06 8.44 -4.49
N GLY A 822 -13.68 7.19 -4.21
CA GLY A 822 -14.37 6.30 -3.28
C GLY A 822 -14.13 6.61 -1.79
N HIS A 823 -13.23 7.54 -1.47
CA HIS A 823 -13.00 7.98 -0.09
C HIS A 823 -13.91 9.16 0.24
N ARG A 824 -14.66 9.08 1.33
CA ARG A 824 -15.51 10.19 1.77
C ARG A 824 -14.66 11.26 2.46
N LYS A 825 -14.88 12.54 2.12
CA LYS A 825 -14.24 13.68 2.79
C LYS A 825 -14.55 13.64 4.30
N GLY A 826 -13.50 13.69 5.13
CA GLY A 826 -13.62 13.65 6.60
C GLY A 826 -13.53 12.24 7.22
N SER A 827 -13.36 11.20 6.45
CA SER A 827 -12.93 9.89 6.97
C SER A 827 -11.40 9.87 7.05
N ASN A 828 -10.87 10.22 8.24
CA ASN A 828 -9.44 10.04 8.52
C ASN A 828 -9.10 8.56 8.66
#